data_840457ed86c001897dd7b988360f5706
#
_entry.id   840457ed86c001897dd7b988360f5706
#
_cell.length_a   1.000
_cell.length_b   1.000
_cell.length_c   1.000
_cell.angle_alpha   90.00
_cell.angle_beta   90.00
_cell.angle_gamma   90.00
#
_symmetry.space_group_name_H-M   'P 1'
#
loop_
_entity.id
_entity.type
_entity.pdbx_description
1 polymer ?
#
loop_
_entity_poly.entity_id
_entity_poly.type
_entity_poly.pdbx_seq_one_letter_code
_entity_poly.pdbx_strand_id
1 'polypeptide(L)'
;MPIRSPLPVMLCAAAALGLAAQAIAKEAPRPATQTITVAGLSRPADILVDRWGVPHIYAGNEDDGFFAQGFNAARDRLFQIDLWRRRGLGQLSEVFGPAYVEQDRATRLFLYRGDMQTEWNHYSPDAQRIATRFVAGINAYVDWLAQHPDRLPFEFRKLNYAPAHWVPEDVVRIRSHGLTRNLQSEVARANVACKASLADDTIRYGLQPAWQTQLPEGLDPCLPADLLKVFTLATQGVRVTPESLKGVDIDSVRVATAANPEETMEGSNNWVIAPGKSATGRAVMANDPHRAYSAPGLRYIVHISTPTLDIIGAGEPSLPAVSIGHNGHIAFGLTIFNIDQEDLYVYELDPANPNAYRYKDGWEPFTVLHETVKVRGADARPVELTFTRHGPVIYVDADRHRAYAVRSAWLQPGMSPYFGSVGYVRARSFAQFKRAMLNWGAPTENQVYADTRGNIGWVPGGLAPIRPNWDGLLPVPGDGRYEWAGFWRGDQLPSAYNPKSGYFTSSNEMNLPADYPYRERKLGFEWTNGSRHARIDEVLARLDSVSLEDSMRLQNDMVSIPARRLMALLTPLSSSDAGTQAALDLFKGWGATMLADSPQAALHEVWLTHHLGRAFKHAVLSKAAADAMGAPDPAVMLDVLEHPQGAERRFGEDPQQAAAKRDAVLLSSLRDAWADMVKRQGPDPRAWNWGALHHNLNAHPFAAIVDDTMRAKLNVGPTPEGGSAYTPNQSTYRASDFLQTNGPSFRTVIDVGNWDNSRAVNLPGQSGDPDSPHYRDLAPMWLKGQYFPLLYSRRAVESATEMRIRLVPAH
;
A
#
# COMPACT_ATOMS: atom_id res chain seq x y z
N MET A 1 -79.93 -3.75 -46.35
CA MET A 1 -80.89 -2.64 -46.51
C MET A 1 -80.84 -1.73 -45.29
N PRO A 2 -80.98 -0.53 -45.54
CA PRO A 2 -80.06 0.61 -45.60
C PRO A 2 -80.32 1.59 -44.45
N ILE A 3 -79.48 2.55 -44.14
CA ILE A 3 -79.51 3.96 -44.63
C ILE A 3 -78.46 4.75 -43.84
N ARG A 4 -77.38 5.18 -44.47
CA ARG A 4 -76.90 6.57 -44.72
C ARG A 4 -77.01 7.68 -43.60
N SER A 5 -75.87 8.14 -43.19
CA SER A 5 -75.24 9.51 -43.17
C SER A 5 -76.14 10.75 -42.94
N PRO A 6 -75.54 11.91 -42.55
CA PRO A 6 -74.18 12.43 -42.64
C PRO A 6 -73.75 13.34 -41.45
N LEU A 7 -72.44 13.67 -41.49
CA LEU A 7 -71.84 14.79 -40.72
C LEU A 7 -72.47 16.16 -40.91
N PRO A 8 -72.12 17.09 -39.99
CA PRO A 8 -71.39 18.26 -40.45
C PRO A 8 -70.16 18.62 -39.64
N VAL A 9 -69.19 19.06 -40.44
CA VAL A 9 -67.94 19.70 -40.07
C VAL A 9 -68.24 21.05 -39.40
N MET A 10 -67.66 21.26 -38.18
CA MET A 10 -67.51 22.61 -37.63
C MET A 10 -66.04 22.91 -37.44
N LEU A 11 -65.49 23.79 -38.26
CA LEU A 11 -64.21 24.49 -38.11
C LEU A 11 -64.29 25.38 -36.86
N CYS A 12 -63.45 25.10 -35.84
CA CYS A 12 -63.13 26.14 -34.85
C CYS A 12 -61.58 26.34 -34.93
N ALA A 13 -61.23 27.52 -35.44
CA ALA A 13 -59.86 28.06 -35.37
C ALA A 13 -59.58 28.46 -33.95
N ALA A 14 -58.70 27.75 -33.27
CA ALA A 14 -58.16 28.16 -31.99
C ALA A 14 -56.74 28.69 -32.22
N ALA A 15 -56.55 29.98 -32.02
CA ALA A 15 -55.25 30.64 -32.04
C ALA A 15 -54.39 30.09 -30.86
N ALA A 16 -53.37 29.37 -31.19
CA ALA A 16 -52.33 28.94 -30.25
C ALA A 16 -51.40 30.12 -29.94
N LEU A 17 -51.60 30.77 -28.81
CA LEU A 17 -50.57 31.65 -28.20
C LEU A 17 -49.43 30.75 -27.70
N GLY A 18 -48.35 30.69 -28.43
CA GLY A 18 -47.12 30.07 -28.01
C GLY A 18 -46.43 30.86 -26.91
N LEU A 19 -46.67 30.52 -25.67
CA LEU A 19 -45.79 30.91 -24.57
C LEU A 19 -44.52 30.03 -24.65
N ALA A 20 -43.50 30.55 -25.31
CA ALA A 20 -42.14 30.05 -25.16
C ALA A 20 -41.68 30.30 -23.71
N ALA A 21 -41.84 29.29 -22.86
CA ALA A 21 -41.19 29.27 -21.57
C ALA A 21 -39.67 29.16 -21.85
N GLN A 22 -38.97 30.30 -21.91
CA GLN A 22 -37.52 30.33 -21.77
C GLN A 22 -37.22 29.76 -20.37
N ALA A 23 -36.80 28.51 -20.31
CA ALA A 23 -36.14 27.97 -19.16
C ALA A 23 -34.87 28.83 -18.95
N ILE A 24 -34.94 29.77 -18.05
CA ILE A 24 -33.76 30.47 -17.53
C ILE A 24 -32.93 29.35 -16.86
N ALA A 25 -31.91 28.89 -17.56
CA ALA A 25 -30.89 28.03 -16.98
C ALA A 25 -30.33 28.83 -15.79
N LYS A 26 -30.67 28.41 -14.59
CA LYS A 26 -30.11 28.97 -13.37
C LYS A 26 -28.58 28.92 -13.52
N GLU A 27 -27.99 30.11 -13.72
CA GLU A 27 -26.52 30.21 -13.81
C GLU A 27 -25.95 29.53 -12.57
N ALA A 28 -25.11 28.51 -12.76
CA ALA A 28 -24.49 27.83 -11.64
C ALA A 28 -23.77 28.88 -10.76
N PRO A 29 -23.91 28.82 -9.46
CA PRO A 29 -23.26 29.78 -8.57
C PRO A 29 -21.79 29.88 -8.90
N ARG A 30 -21.30 31.09 -9.09
CA ARG A 30 -19.84 31.27 -9.34
C ARG A 30 -19.05 30.71 -8.19
N PRO A 31 -17.95 29.93 -8.45
CA PRO A 31 -17.14 29.37 -7.42
C PRO A 31 -16.61 30.44 -6.46
N ALA A 32 -16.60 30.14 -5.16
CA ALA A 32 -16.00 31.01 -4.16
C ALA A 32 -14.53 31.23 -4.51
N THR A 33 -14.08 32.49 -4.55
CA THR A 33 -12.69 32.84 -4.89
C THR A 33 -11.97 33.38 -3.67
N GLN A 34 -10.82 32.77 -3.32
CA GLN A 34 -9.90 33.24 -2.29
C GLN A 34 -8.59 33.67 -2.96
N THR A 35 -8.13 34.90 -2.69
CA THR A 35 -6.79 35.34 -3.12
C THR A 35 -5.85 35.32 -1.93
N ILE A 36 -4.67 34.69 -2.10
CA ILE A 36 -3.64 34.55 -1.05
C ILE A 36 -2.33 35.10 -1.63
N THR A 37 -1.75 36.06 -0.93
CA THR A 37 -0.43 36.61 -1.27
C THR A 37 0.64 35.76 -0.57
N VAL A 38 1.63 35.27 -1.34
CA VAL A 38 2.70 34.40 -0.84
C VAL A 38 4.06 34.81 -1.38
N ALA A 39 5.09 34.68 -0.55
CA ALA A 39 6.47 34.84 -0.99
C ALA A 39 6.96 33.61 -1.75
N GLY A 40 7.87 33.82 -2.69
CA GLY A 40 8.53 32.71 -3.41
C GLY A 40 7.84 32.28 -4.71
N LEU A 41 6.65 32.79 -5.03
CA LEU A 41 5.97 32.57 -6.30
C LEU A 41 6.48 33.60 -7.31
N SER A 42 6.73 33.22 -8.58
CA SER A 42 7.19 34.15 -9.60
C SER A 42 6.03 34.80 -10.39
N ARG A 43 4.96 34.10 -10.60
CA ARG A 43 3.74 34.52 -11.31
C ARG A 43 2.51 33.97 -10.57
N PRO A 44 1.33 34.62 -10.73
CA PRO A 44 0.11 34.07 -10.17
C PRO A 44 -0.17 32.65 -10.63
N ALA A 45 -0.67 31.81 -9.70
CA ALA A 45 -1.13 30.44 -9.95
C ALA A 45 -2.57 30.29 -9.46
N ASP A 46 -3.42 29.63 -10.26
CA ASP A 46 -4.80 29.32 -9.90
C ASP A 46 -4.89 27.85 -9.47
N ILE A 47 -5.55 27.59 -8.35
CA ILE A 47 -5.93 26.25 -7.88
C ILE A 47 -7.46 26.17 -7.94
N LEU A 48 -7.98 25.33 -8.83
CA LEU A 48 -9.40 25.06 -8.96
C LEU A 48 -9.71 23.75 -8.24
N VAL A 49 -10.50 23.82 -7.20
CA VAL A 49 -10.94 22.61 -6.46
C VAL A 49 -12.31 22.22 -7.02
N ASP A 50 -12.38 20.99 -7.52
CA ASP A 50 -13.61 20.45 -8.07
C ASP A 50 -14.54 19.89 -6.97
N ARG A 51 -15.74 19.44 -7.37
CA ARG A 51 -16.78 18.93 -6.45
C ARG A 51 -16.41 17.64 -5.72
N TRP A 52 -15.30 16.98 -6.06
CA TRP A 52 -14.74 15.81 -5.37
C TRP A 52 -13.50 16.15 -4.56
N GLY A 53 -13.20 17.46 -4.44
CA GLY A 53 -12.07 17.96 -3.69
C GLY A 53 -10.73 17.83 -4.41
N VAL A 54 -10.70 17.48 -5.70
CA VAL A 54 -9.46 17.38 -6.46
C VAL A 54 -8.95 18.78 -6.83
N PRO A 55 -7.73 19.17 -6.43
CA PRO A 55 -7.13 20.43 -6.83
C PRO A 55 -6.50 20.34 -8.22
N HIS A 56 -6.90 21.26 -9.09
CA HIS A 56 -6.35 21.45 -10.42
C HIS A 56 -5.54 22.75 -10.43
N ILE A 57 -4.23 22.64 -10.50
CA ILE A 57 -3.25 23.72 -10.41
C ILE A 57 -2.89 24.20 -11.81
N TYR A 58 -3.10 25.47 -12.09
CA TYR A 58 -2.73 26.13 -13.34
C TYR A 58 -1.69 27.20 -13.06
N ALA A 59 -0.50 27.03 -13.60
CA ALA A 59 0.63 27.93 -13.38
C ALA A 59 1.34 28.30 -14.69
N GLY A 60 1.99 29.45 -14.71
CA GLY A 60 2.71 29.96 -15.89
C GLY A 60 4.04 29.27 -16.19
N ASN A 61 4.55 28.46 -15.27
CA ASN A 61 5.77 27.67 -15.39
C ASN A 61 5.74 26.51 -14.39
N GLU A 62 6.66 25.54 -14.51
CA GLU A 62 6.72 24.35 -13.65
C GLU A 62 7.12 24.71 -12.21
N ASP A 63 8.00 25.67 -12.00
CA ASP A 63 8.44 26.10 -10.66
C ASP A 63 7.27 26.59 -9.82
N ASP A 64 6.41 27.42 -10.41
CA ASP A 64 5.20 27.90 -9.74
C ASP A 64 4.15 26.78 -9.63
N GLY A 65 4.13 25.82 -10.57
CA GLY A 65 3.28 24.62 -10.50
C GLY A 65 3.63 23.73 -9.31
N PHE A 66 4.90 23.38 -9.13
CA PHE A 66 5.34 22.58 -7.97
C PHE A 66 5.25 23.36 -6.66
N PHE A 67 5.51 24.66 -6.66
CA PHE A 67 5.25 25.51 -5.51
C PHE A 67 3.78 25.45 -5.10
N ALA A 68 2.85 25.65 -6.04
CA ALA A 68 1.43 25.60 -5.77
C ALA A 68 0.97 24.19 -5.32
N GLN A 69 1.61 23.11 -5.83
CA GLN A 69 1.37 21.74 -5.34
C GLN A 69 1.75 21.62 -3.85
N GLY A 70 2.93 22.05 -3.46
CA GLY A 70 3.40 22.02 -2.07
C GLY A 70 2.52 22.87 -1.15
N PHE A 71 2.15 24.08 -1.58
CA PHE A 71 1.23 24.95 -0.86
C PHE A 71 -0.12 24.26 -0.62
N ASN A 72 -0.69 23.67 -1.67
CA ASN A 72 -2.00 23.05 -1.59
C ASN A 72 -1.96 21.71 -0.80
N ALA A 73 -0.89 20.93 -0.91
CA ALA A 73 -0.70 19.75 -0.09
C ALA A 73 -0.64 20.10 1.41
N ALA A 74 0.06 21.18 1.76
CA ALA A 74 0.06 21.70 3.12
C ALA A 74 -1.32 22.22 3.54
N ARG A 75 -2.04 22.97 2.68
CA ARG A 75 -3.39 23.42 2.96
C ARG A 75 -4.34 22.28 3.32
N ASP A 76 -4.27 21.19 2.58
CA ASP A 76 -5.22 20.07 2.73
C ASP A 76 -4.77 19.02 3.73
N ARG A 77 -3.46 18.85 3.97
CA ARG A 77 -2.89 17.68 4.65
C ARG A 77 -1.77 18.00 5.66
N LEU A 78 -1.68 19.26 6.16
CA LEU A 78 -0.51 19.72 6.92
C LEU A 78 -0.13 18.82 8.08
N PHE A 79 -1.08 18.45 8.93
CA PHE A 79 -0.77 17.58 10.07
C PHE A 79 -0.23 16.21 9.62
N GLN A 80 -0.84 15.61 8.61
CA GLN A 80 -0.40 14.32 8.08
C GLN A 80 1.06 14.39 7.57
N ILE A 81 1.39 15.42 6.77
CA ILE A 81 2.74 15.54 6.22
C ILE A 81 3.77 15.94 7.29
N ASP A 82 3.42 16.78 8.28
CA ASP A 82 4.30 17.11 9.42
C ASP A 82 4.58 15.87 10.27
N LEU A 83 3.54 15.06 10.56
CA LEU A 83 3.67 13.82 11.30
C LEU A 83 4.59 12.81 10.58
N TRP A 84 4.41 12.65 9.27
CA TRP A 84 5.23 11.74 8.46
C TRP A 84 6.68 12.21 8.37
N ARG A 85 6.89 13.51 8.20
CA ARG A 85 8.24 14.10 8.23
C ARG A 85 8.92 13.87 9.58
N ARG A 86 8.25 14.16 10.69
CA ARG A 86 8.81 13.95 12.04
C ARG A 86 9.10 12.47 12.30
N ARG A 87 8.16 11.60 11.94
CA ARG A 87 8.39 10.16 12.04
C ARG A 87 9.60 9.75 11.20
N GLY A 88 9.66 10.18 9.95
CA GLY A 88 10.71 9.80 9.01
C GLY A 88 12.11 10.34 9.36
N LEU A 89 12.19 11.47 10.07
CA LEU A 89 13.44 12.09 10.52
C LEU A 89 13.83 11.74 11.96
N GLY A 90 13.02 10.95 12.68
CA GLY A 90 13.25 10.66 14.10
C GLY A 90 13.15 11.90 14.98
N GLN A 91 12.01 12.61 14.88
CA GLN A 91 11.69 13.87 15.60
C GLN A 91 10.33 13.80 16.30
N LEU A 92 9.79 12.62 16.54
CA LEU A 92 8.49 12.46 17.21
C LEU A 92 8.52 12.94 18.64
N SER A 93 9.60 12.66 19.38
CA SER A 93 9.74 13.05 20.78
C SER A 93 9.76 14.56 21.02
N GLU A 94 10.10 15.37 20.00
CA GLU A 94 9.99 16.84 20.07
C GLU A 94 8.55 17.31 20.29
N VAL A 95 7.57 16.51 19.88
CA VAL A 95 6.14 16.84 19.94
C VAL A 95 5.39 15.95 20.92
N PHE A 96 5.67 14.64 20.90
CA PHE A 96 4.93 13.64 21.65
C PHE A 96 5.59 13.21 22.98
N GLY A 97 6.81 13.70 23.27
CA GLY A 97 7.48 13.47 24.54
C GLY A 97 8.32 12.19 24.62
N PRO A 98 8.74 11.79 25.83
CA PRO A 98 9.84 10.84 26.05
C PRO A 98 9.54 9.40 25.57
N ALA A 99 8.28 9.01 25.43
CA ALA A 99 7.91 7.67 24.97
C ALA A 99 8.40 7.35 23.54
N TYR A 100 8.71 8.37 22.76
CA TYR A 100 9.13 8.22 21.36
C TYR A 100 10.64 8.27 21.13
N VAL A 101 11.44 8.48 22.18
CA VAL A 101 12.91 8.61 22.05
C VAL A 101 13.54 7.38 21.39
N GLU A 102 13.11 6.17 21.78
CA GLU A 102 13.64 4.94 21.18
C GLU A 102 13.18 4.76 19.73
N GLN A 103 11.96 5.16 19.39
CA GLN A 103 11.51 5.15 17.99
C GLN A 103 12.29 6.17 17.15
N ASP A 104 12.55 7.37 17.69
CA ASP A 104 13.37 8.38 17.03
C ASP A 104 14.81 7.90 16.81
N ARG A 105 15.41 7.30 17.85
CA ARG A 105 16.75 6.68 17.74
C ARG A 105 16.78 5.59 16.66
N ALA A 106 15.80 4.68 16.69
CA ALA A 106 15.69 3.61 15.71
C ALA A 106 15.53 4.15 14.27
N THR A 107 14.67 5.14 14.07
CA THR A 107 14.47 5.79 12.77
C THR A 107 15.75 6.45 12.26
N ARG A 108 16.51 7.12 13.13
CA ARG A 108 17.77 7.79 12.78
C ARG A 108 18.85 6.81 12.29
N LEU A 109 18.83 5.55 12.71
CA LEU A 109 19.68 4.51 12.17
C LEU A 109 19.47 4.28 10.66
N PHE A 110 18.26 4.54 10.16
CA PHE A 110 17.86 4.31 8.77
C PHE A 110 17.70 5.60 7.95
N LEU A 111 18.26 6.73 8.39
CA LEU A 111 18.34 7.94 7.56
C LEU A 111 19.44 7.81 6.52
N TYR A 112 19.20 8.36 5.32
CA TYR A 112 20.28 8.54 4.37
C TYR A 112 21.30 9.56 4.90
N ARG A 113 22.56 9.15 4.98
CA ARG A 113 23.69 9.92 5.52
C ARG A 113 24.84 10.13 4.51
N GLY A 114 24.61 9.71 3.27
CA GLY A 114 25.55 9.91 2.19
C GLY A 114 25.59 11.36 1.71
N ASP A 115 26.43 11.60 0.70
CA ASP A 115 26.57 12.90 0.06
C ASP A 115 25.27 13.28 -0.67
N MET A 116 24.73 14.48 -0.38
CA MET A 116 23.45 14.94 -0.91
C MET A 116 23.52 15.26 -2.40
N GLN A 117 24.66 15.67 -2.93
CA GLN A 117 24.79 15.89 -4.38
C GLN A 117 24.74 14.57 -5.14
N THR A 118 25.36 13.53 -4.58
CA THR A 118 25.25 12.15 -5.09
C THR A 118 23.80 11.66 -5.04
N GLU A 119 23.09 11.93 -3.94
CA GLU A 119 21.66 11.60 -3.83
C GLU A 119 20.84 12.24 -4.95
N TRP A 120 20.96 13.57 -5.13
CA TRP A 120 20.21 14.29 -6.16
C TRP A 120 20.52 13.81 -7.58
N ASN A 121 21.77 13.46 -7.86
CA ASN A 121 22.21 13.01 -9.17
C ASN A 121 21.62 11.64 -9.58
N HIS A 122 21.06 10.87 -8.65
CA HIS A 122 20.42 9.58 -8.92
C HIS A 122 18.97 9.70 -9.39
N TYR A 123 18.40 10.90 -9.35
CA TYR A 123 17.04 11.17 -9.87
C TYR A 123 17.10 11.89 -11.22
N SER A 124 16.02 12.53 -11.64
CA SER A 124 16.02 13.38 -12.82
C SER A 124 16.94 14.61 -12.62
N PRO A 125 17.49 15.19 -13.70
CA PRO A 125 18.40 16.36 -13.60
C PRO A 125 17.78 17.56 -12.88
N ASP A 126 16.47 17.64 -12.82
CA ASP A 126 15.71 18.73 -12.18
C ASP A 126 15.07 18.34 -10.85
N ALA A 127 15.34 17.15 -10.35
CA ALA A 127 14.71 16.62 -9.13
C ALA A 127 14.93 17.52 -7.91
N GLN A 128 16.16 18.00 -7.71
CA GLN A 128 16.47 18.93 -6.62
C GLN A 128 15.67 20.25 -6.75
N ARG A 129 15.57 20.80 -7.96
CA ARG A 129 14.77 22.02 -8.24
C ARG A 129 13.30 21.77 -7.93
N ILE A 130 12.74 20.64 -8.37
CA ILE A 130 11.35 20.25 -8.11
C ILE A 130 11.09 20.14 -6.61
N ALA A 131 11.93 19.42 -5.87
CA ALA A 131 11.81 19.29 -4.41
C ALA A 131 11.91 20.64 -3.72
N THR A 132 12.85 21.51 -4.12
CA THR A 132 13.02 22.87 -3.58
C THR A 132 11.77 23.70 -3.76
N ARG A 133 11.17 23.68 -4.96
CA ARG A 133 9.95 24.43 -5.24
C ARG A 133 8.75 23.93 -4.48
N PHE A 134 8.58 22.61 -4.40
CA PHE A 134 7.52 21.97 -3.63
C PHE A 134 7.63 22.32 -2.14
N VAL A 135 8.81 22.19 -1.55
CA VAL A 135 9.06 22.54 -0.14
C VAL A 135 8.85 24.04 0.12
N ALA A 136 9.27 24.91 -0.81
CA ALA A 136 8.98 26.34 -0.70
C ALA A 136 7.46 26.63 -0.64
N GLY A 137 6.65 25.87 -1.38
CA GLY A 137 5.19 25.94 -1.30
C GLY A 137 4.64 25.51 0.05
N ILE A 138 5.12 24.40 0.61
CA ILE A 138 4.75 23.95 1.97
C ILE A 138 5.06 25.06 2.98
N ASN A 139 6.28 25.59 2.94
CA ASN A 139 6.73 26.64 3.87
C ASN A 139 5.91 27.93 3.72
N ALA A 140 5.57 28.31 2.52
CA ALA A 140 4.71 29.47 2.28
C ALA A 140 3.30 29.32 2.91
N TYR A 141 2.75 28.09 2.95
CA TYR A 141 1.51 27.84 3.68
C TYR A 141 1.71 27.89 5.21
N VAL A 142 2.82 27.36 5.71
CA VAL A 142 3.18 27.45 7.14
C VAL A 142 3.31 28.94 7.57
N ASP A 143 3.98 29.76 6.77
CA ASP A 143 4.11 31.21 7.01
C ASP A 143 2.75 31.94 6.96
N TRP A 144 1.90 31.56 6.02
CA TRP A 144 0.54 32.07 5.95
C TRP A 144 -0.27 31.73 7.22
N LEU A 145 -0.17 30.47 7.68
CA LEU A 145 -0.83 30.02 8.92
C LEU A 145 -0.35 30.78 10.16
N ALA A 146 0.93 31.14 10.24
CA ALA A 146 1.45 31.93 11.36
C ALA A 146 0.74 33.30 11.48
N GLN A 147 0.22 33.83 10.34
CA GLN A 147 -0.57 35.05 10.29
C GLN A 147 -2.07 34.80 10.43
N HIS A 148 -2.51 33.54 10.38
CA HIS A 148 -3.93 33.12 10.44
C HIS A 148 -4.11 31.98 11.46
N PRO A 149 -3.86 32.20 12.75
CA PRO A 149 -3.86 31.16 13.78
C PRO A 149 -5.23 30.48 13.97
N ASP A 150 -6.30 31.14 13.56
CA ASP A 150 -7.66 30.58 13.52
C ASP A 150 -7.81 29.41 12.52
N ARG A 151 -6.91 29.33 11.53
CA ARG A 151 -6.86 28.28 10.50
C ARG A 151 -5.93 27.12 10.84
N LEU A 152 -5.24 27.19 11.97
CA LEU A 152 -4.35 26.08 12.38
C LEU A 152 -5.17 24.80 12.57
N PRO A 153 -4.76 23.65 11.96
CA PRO A 153 -5.44 22.37 12.17
C PRO A 153 -5.56 21.98 13.65
N PHE A 154 -6.65 21.29 13.99
CA PHE A 154 -6.98 21.03 15.38
C PHE A 154 -5.90 20.21 16.10
N GLU A 155 -5.18 19.36 15.41
CA GLU A 155 -4.13 18.50 15.96
C GLU A 155 -2.97 19.33 16.56
N PHE A 156 -2.56 20.38 15.84
CA PHE A 156 -1.54 21.31 16.35
C PHE A 156 -2.02 22.05 17.59
N ARG A 157 -3.29 22.50 17.57
CA ARG A 157 -3.90 23.14 18.75
C ARG A 157 -4.01 22.17 19.92
N LYS A 158 -4.49 20.93 19.66
CA LYS A 158 -4.65 19.89 20.69
C LYS A 158 -3.35 19.53 21.38
N LEU A 159 -2.25 19.46 20.62
CA LEU A 159 -0.91 19.18 21.15
C LEU A 159 -0.12 20.45 21.47
N ASN A 160 -0.68 21.63 21.27
CA ASN A 160 -0.03 22.91 21.52
C ASN A 160 1.39 22.98 20.92
N TYR A 161 1.51 22.79 19.60
CA TYR A 161 2.76 23.01 18.86
C TYR A 161 2.49 23.61 17.47
N ALA A 162 3.51 24.20 16.88
CA ALA A 162 3.44 24.78 15.54
C ALA A 162 4.05 23.86 14.48
N PRO A 163 3.53 23.86 13.24
CA PRO A 163 4.16 23.15 12.15
C PRO A 163 5.57 23.71 11.89
N ALA A 164 6.51 22.84 11.56
CA ALA A 164 7.89 23.24 11.27
C ALA A 164 8.08 23.50 9.77
N HIS A 165 9.04 24.39 9.44
CA HIS A 165 9.53 24.53 8.08
C HIS A 165 10.29 23.28 7.64
N TRP A 166 10.18 22.98 6.35
CA TRP A 166 10.87 21.89 5.68
C TRP A 166 12.11 22.39 4.96
N VAL A 167 13.07 21.48 4.77
CA VAL A 167 14.18 21.67 3.81
C VAL A 167 14.04 20.65 2.69
N PRO A 168 14.56 20.93 1.47
CA PRO A 168 14.43 20.00 0.33
C PRO A 168 14.94 18.59 0.63
N GLU A 169 15.99 18.50 1.44
CA GLU A 169 16.62 17.25 1.87
C GLU A 169 15.68 16.36 2.71
N ASP A 170 14.69 16.92 3.38
CA ASP A 170 13.68 16.14 4.12
C ASP A 170 12.94 15.17 3.20
N VAL A 171 12.71 15.56 1.94
CA VAL A 171 12.04 14.75 0.93
C VAL A 171 12.86 13.49 0.59
N VAL A 172 14.18 13.56 0.62
CA VAL A 172 15.05 12.47 0.12
C VAL A 172 15.86 11.75 1.22
N ARG A 173 15.89 12.25 2.46
CA ARG A 173 16.58 11.57 3.57
C ARG A 173 15.81 10.42 4.18
N ILE A 174 14.50 10.45 4.11
CA ILE A 174 13.63 9.48 4.76
C ILE A 174 13.69 8.16 3.99
N ARG A 175 14.07 7.07 4.69
CA ARG A 175 14.22 5.72 4.11
C ARG A 175 13.33 4.67 4.75
N SER A 176 12.81 4.93 5.92
CA SER A 176 12.06 3.96 6.74
C SER A 176 10.65 3.62 6.24
N HIS A 177 10.29 4.03 5.02
CA HIS A 177 8.99 3.77 4.38
C HIS A 177 9.04 2.63 3.33
N GLY A 178 10.03 1.75 3.41
CA GLY A 178 10.08 0.59 2.52
C GLY A 178 8.82 -0.27 2.65
N LEU A 179 8.28 -0.71 1.52
CA LEU A 179 7.10 -1.58 1.47
C LEU A 179 7.47 -3.07 1.51
N THR A 180 8.64 -3.42 1.00
CA THR A 180 9.19 -4.76 1.07
C THR A 180 10.12 -4.86 2.28
N ARG A 181 9.93 -5.89 3.11
CA ARG A 181 10.65 -6.11 4.36
C ARG A 181 11.12 -7.55 4.43
N ASN A 182 12.15 -7.86 3.68
CA ASN A 182 12.69 -9.21 3.54
C ASN A 182 13.31 -9.71 4.84
N LEU A 183 13.90 -8.80 5.62
CA LEU A 183 14.57 -9.11 6.89
C LEU A 183 13.71 -9.90 7.87
N GLN A 184 12.43 -9.59 7.97
CA GLN A 184 11.49 -10.29 8.85
C GLN A 184 11.32 -11.74 8.42
N SER A 185 11.28 -12.01 7.11
CA SER A 185 11.17 -13.36 6.58
C SER A 185 12.46 -14.17 6.76
N GLU A 186 13.64 -13.55 6.61
CA GLU A 186 14.93 -14.18 6.91
C GLU A 186 14.99 -14.68 8.36
N VAL A 187 14.61 -13.80 9.30
CA VAL A 187 14.59 -14.12 10.73
C VAL A 187 13.56 -15.20 11.05
N ALA A 188 12.38 -15.13 10.45
CA ALA A 188 11.35 -16.17 10.63
C ALA A 188 11.82 -17.54 10.12
N ARG A 189 12.45 -17.59 8.94
CA ARG A 189 13.01 -18.80 8.33
C ARG A 189 14.14 -19.37 9.19
N ALA A 190 15.04 -18.53 9.67
CA ALA A 190 16.11 -18.96 10.58
C ALA A 190 15.53 -19.57 11.86
N ASN A 191 14.50 -18.97 12.45
CA ASN A 191 13.83 -19.51 13.64
C ASN A 191 13.16 -20.87 13.40
N VAL A 192 12.56 -21.09 12.23
CA VAL A 192 12.03 -22.42 11.86
C VAL A 192 13.18 -23.41 11.67
N ALA A 193 14.25 -23.02 10.98
CA ALA A 193 15.43 -23.87 10.79
C ALA A 193 16.12 -24.24 12.12
N CYS A 194 16.14 -23.32 13.09
CA CYS A 194 16.66 -23.58 14.44
C CYS A 194 15.88 -24.66 15.19
N LYS A 195 14.56 -24.66 15.08
CA LYS A 195 13.66 -25.53 15.86
C LYS A 195 13.23 -26.80 15.12
N ALA A 196 13.39 -26.82 13.80
CA ALA A 196 12.96 -27.89 12.93
C ALA A 196 13.87 -28.03 11.70
N SER A 197 13.40 -27.63 10.49
CA SER A 197 14.19 -27.70 9.27
C SER A 197 13.80 -26.60 8.27
N LEU A 198 14.68 -26.32 7.30
CA LEU A 198 14.36 -25.45 6.17
C LEU A 198 13.26 -26.02 5.27
N ALA A 199 13.16 -27.36 5.19
CA ALA A 199 12.07 -28.02 4.46
C ALA A 199 10.70 -27.74 5.10
N ASP A 200 10.64 -27.62 6.43
CA ASP A 200 9.39 -27.29 7.13
C ASP A 200 9.00 -25.82 6.91
N ASP A 201 9.95 -24.90 6.73
CA ASP A 201 9.66 -23.49 6.44
C ASP A 201 8.91 -23.28 5.13
N THR A 202 9.00 -24.22 4.18
CA THR A 202 8.24 -24.14 2.92
C THR A 202 6.71 -24.11 3.15
N ILE A 203 6.24 -24.63 4.28
CA ILE A 203 4.82 -24.55 4.69
C ILE A 203 4.46 -23.12 5.13
N ARG A 204 5.40 -22.37 5.73
CA ARG A 204 5.19 -20.97 6.12
C ARG A 204 5.18 -20.05 4.92
N TYR A 205 6.07 -20.28 3.96
CA TYR A 205 6.20 -19.44 2.78
C TYR A 205 6.68 -20.25 1.56
N GLY A 206 5.84 -20.27 0.52
CA GLY A 206 6.16 -20.91 -0.76
C GLY A 206 7.13 -20.06 -1.57
N LEU A 207 8.31 -20.61 -1.86
CA LEU A 207 9.31 -19.91 -2.67
C LEU A 207 9.01 -20.04 -4.18
N GLN A 208 9.02 -18.92 -4.89
CA GLN A 208 8.77 -18.82 -6.32
C GLN A 208 9.82 -17.93 -7.00
N PRO A 209 10.38 -18.30 -8.17
CA PRO A 209 10.33 -19.67 -8.74
C PRO A 209 10.81 -20.71 -7.76
N ALA A 210 10.44 -21.99 -7.95
CA ALA A 210 10.82 -23.07 -7.04
C ALA A 210 12.32 -23.04 -6.69
N TRP A 211 12.63 -22.95 -5.40
CA TRP A 211 13.97 -22.75 -4.89
C TRP A 211 14.19 -23.55 -3.62
N GLN A 212 15.44 -24.00 -3.43
CA GLN A 212 15.89 -24.67 -2.21
C GLN A 212 17.02 -23.83 -1.61
N THR A 213 16.72 -23.12 -0.54
CA THR A 213 17.71 -22.38 0.21
C THR A 213 18.58 -23.31 1.06
N GLN A 214 19.78 -22.86 1.37
CA GLN A 214 20.74 -23.58 2.21
C GLN A 214 21.20 -22.67 3.34
N LEU A 215 21.49 -23.25 4.49
CA LEU A 215 22.10 -22.53 5.60
C LEU A 215 23.46 -21.98 5.15
N PRO A 216 23.70 -20.68 5.25
CA PRO A 216 25.02 -20.11 5.03
C PRO A 216 26.07 -20.73 5.97
N GLU A 217 27.24 -20.99 5.43
CA GLU A 217 28.33 -21.57 6.21
C GLU A 217 28.69 -20.65 7.40
N GLY A 218 28.68 -21.20 8.61
CA GLY A 218 28.98 -20.48 9.85
C GLY A 218 27.79 -19.72 10.45
N LEU A 219 26.60 -19.79 9.87
CA LEU A 219 25.39 -19.25 10.48
C LEU A 219 24.84 -20.20 11.58
N ASP A 220 24.64 -19.66 12.77
CA ASP A 220 23.76 -20.25 13.79
C ASP A 220 22.34 -19.71 13.55
N PRO A 221 21.36 -20.55 13.16
CA PRO A 221 20.01 -20.09 12.88
C PRO A 221 19.19 -19.75 14.13
N CYS A 222 19.72 -20.04 15.33
CA CYS A 222 19.04 -19.78 16.61
C CYS A 222 19.23 -18.32 17.04
N LEU A 223 18.44 -17.43 16.45
CA LEU A 223 18.51 -15.98 16.64
C LEU A 223 17.82 -15.53 17.94
N PRO A 224 18.21 -14.36 18.50
CA PRO A 224 17.52 -13.75 19.64
C PRO A 224 16.06 -13.43 19.33
N ALA A 225 15.18 -13.61 20.33
CA ALA A 225 13.74 -13.45 20.13
C ALA A 225 13.30 -11.99 19.85
N ASP A 226 14.03 -11.01 20.40
CA ASP A 226 13.74 -9.58 20.25
C ASP A 226 14.64 -8.85 19.23
N LEU A 227 15.35 -9.63 18.40
CA LEU A 227 16.29 -9.15 17.39
C LEU A 227 15.74 -8.01 16.52
N LEU A 228 14.50 -8.12 16.07
CA LEU A 228 13.87 -7.15 15.17
C LEU A 228 13.25 -5.93 15.87
N LYS A 229 13.35 -5.80 17.18
CA LYS A 229 12.68 -4.70 17.92
C LYS A 229 13.06 -3.31 17.41
N VAL A 230 14.34 -3.05 17.17
CA VAL A 230 14.82 -1.76 16.66
C VAL A 230 14.37 -1.53 15.22
N PHE A 231 14.45 -2.56 14.39
CA PHE A 231 13.98 -2.49 13.00
C PHE A 231 12.47 -2.19 12.94
N THR A 232 11.67 -2.88 13.76
CA THR A 232 10.22 -2.64 13.87
C THR A 232 9.92 -1.21 14.31
N LEU A 233 10.61 -0.70 15.34
CA LEU A 233 10.46 0.71 15.78
C LEU A 233 10.78 1.70 14.65
N ALA A 234 11.83 1.45 13.86
CA ALA A 234 12.21 2.32 12.75
C ALA A 234 11.18 2.32 11.61
N THR A 235 10.52 1.20 11.36
CA THR A 235 9.64 1.00 10.20
C THR A 235 8.14 1.11 10.51
N GLN A 236 7.73 1.01 11.78
CA GLN A 236 6.32 1.12 12.17
C GLN A 236 5.75 2.53 12.00
N GLY A 237 4.42 2.63 11.91
CA GLY A 237 3.69 3.91 11.93
C GLY A 237 3.72 4.58 13.31
N VAL A 238 3.16 5.80 13.39
CA VAL A 238 3.01 6.54 14.65
C VAL A 238 1.71 6.13 15.32
N ARG A 239 1.79 5.73 16.57
CA ARG A 239 0.64 5.47 17.44
C ARG A 239 0.62 6.48 18.57
N VAL A 240 -0.45 7.24 18.66
CA VAL A 240 -0.63 8.20 19.74
C VAL A 240 -1.67 7.64 20.71
N THR A 241 -1.22 7.31 21.93
CA THR A 241 -2.07 6.77 22.99
C THR A 241 -1.96 7.65 24.23
N PRO A 242 -2.92 7.58 25.16
CA PRO A 242 -2.82 8.30 26.43
C PRO A 242 -1.53 7.98 27.21
N GLU A 243 -1.10 6.71 27.18
CA GLU A 243 0.12 6.25 27.83
C GLU A 243 1.37 6.85 27.18
N SER A 244 1.39 6.95 25.84
CA SER A 244 2.52 7.54 25.09
C SER A 244 2.67 9.05 25.34
N LEU A 245 1.59 9.72 25.74
CA LEU A 245 1.55 11.16 26.02
C LEU A 245 1.65 11.47 27.52
N LYS A 246 1.91 10.49 28.38
CA LYS A 246 2.04 10.73 29.83
C LYS A 246 3.18 11.69 30.12
N GLY A 247 2.86 12.78 30.85
CA GLY A 247 3.81 13.86 31.15
C GLY A 247 3.97 14.92 30.06
N VAL A 248 3.22 14.80 28.94
CA VAL A 248 3.12 15.85 27.94
C VAL A 248 1.93 16.74 28.28
N ASP A 249 2.15 18.06 28.30
CA ASP A 249 1.09 19.05 28.54
C ASP A 249 0.15 19.09 27.33
N ILE A 250 -1.03 18.46 27.48
CA ILE A 250 -2.10 18.39 26.48
C ILE A 250 -3.44 18.62 27.17
N ASP A 251 -4.38 19.24 26.48
CA ASP A 251 -5.76 19.36 26.98
C ASP A 251 -6.38 17.99 27.31
N SER A 252 -7.03 17.92 28.46
CA SER A 252 -7.53 16.71 29.15
C SER A 252 -7.90 15.52 28.25
N VAL A 253 -7.22 14.37 28.49
CA VAL A 253 -7.40 13.12 27.75
C VAL A 253 -8.33 12.19 28.53
N ARG A 254 -9.42 11.71 27.94
CA ARG A 254 -10.15 10.53 28.39
C ARG A 254 -9.68 9.29 27.63
N VAL A 255 -9.34 8.24 28.40
CA VAL A 255 -8.74 7.01 27.89
C VAL A 255 -9.75 6.15 27.14
N ALA A 256 -9.42 5.74 25.92
CA ALA A 256 -10.04 4.59 25.27
C ALA A 256 -8.94 3.61 24.87
N THR A 257 -9.15 2.32 25.10
CA THR A 257 -8.22 1.26 24.71
C THR A 257 -8.20 1.12 23.19
N ALA A 258 -7.09 1.49 22.55
CA ALA A 258 -6.89 1.26 21.13
C ALA A 258 -6.27 -0.12 20.88
N ALA A 259 -6.85 -0.87 19.95
CA ALA A 259 -6.32 -2.16 19.50
C ALA A 259 -4.98 -1.98 18.76
N ASN A 260 -4.07 -2.93 18.92
CA ASN A 260 -2.80 -2.99 18.19
C ASN A 260 -3.06 -3.30 16.71
N PRO A 261 -2.59 -2.53 15.73
CA PRO A 261 -2.54 -2.99 14.36
C PRO A 261 -1.45 -4.07 14.25
N GLU A 262 -1.83 -5.29 13.90
CA GLU A 262 -0.90 -6.30 13.41
C GLU A 262 -0.35 -5.80 12.06
N GLU A 263 0.92 -6.11 11.77
CA GLU A 263 1.52 -5.79 10.48
C GLU A 263 0.74 -6.51 9.38
N THR A 264 0.25 -5.74 8.42
CA THR A 264 -0.53 -6.26 7.31
C THR A 264 0.27 -6.24 6.04
N MET A 265 0.18 -7.33 5.28
CA MET A 265 0.78 -7.41 3.95
C MET A 265 0.14 -6.37 3.05
N GLU A 266 0.89 -5.35 2.65
CA GLU A 266 0.49 -4.39 1.64
C GLU A 266 0.48 -5.06 0.25
N GLY A 267 -0.31 -4.54 -0.66
CA GLY A 267 -0.44 -5.09 -2.00
C GLY A 267 -0.93 -4.05 -3.00
N SER A 268 -1.33 -4.50 -4.15
CA SER A 268 -1.96 -3.66 -5.19
C SER A 268 -2.48 -4.55 -6.32
N ASN A 269 -3.36 -4.00 -7.19
CA ASN A 269 -3.62 -4.59 -8.50
C ASN A 269 -3.38 -3.54 -9.58
N ASN A 270 -2.92 -3.97 -10.74
CA ASN A 270 -2.96 -3.17 -11.96
C ASN A 270 -3.14 -4.04 -13.20
N TRP A 271 -3.65 -3.42 -14.26
CA TRP A 271 -3.62 -3.98 -15.60
C TRP A 271 -3.62 -2.89 -16.66
N VAL A 272 -3.06 -3.23 -17.80
CA VAL A 272 -3.13 -2.45 -19.04
C VAL A 272 -3.69 -3.30 -20.16
N ILE A 273 -4.58 -2.70 -20.96
CA ILE A 273 -5.33 -3.37 -22.03
C ILE A 273 -5.04 -2.66 -23.35
N ALA A 274 -4.65 -3.41 -24.38
CA ALA A 274 -4.41 -2.88 -25.70
C ALA A 274 -5.72 -2.51 -26.43
N PRO A 275 -5.69 -1.60 -27.42
CA PRO A 275 -6.87 -1.16 -28.17
C PRO A 275 -7.71 -2.28 -28.77
N GLY A 276 -7.06 -3.34 -29.28
CA GLY A 276 -7.75 -4.48 -29.90
C GLY A 276 -8.56 -5.35 -28.93
N LYS A 277 -8.34 -5.20 -27.62
CA LYS A 277 -9.07 -5.88 -26.54
C LYS A 277 -9.92 -4.90 -25.70
N SER A 278 -9.88 -3.62 -25.99
CA SER A 278 -10.62 -2.59 -25.28
C SER A 278 -11.90 -2.20 -26.03
N ALA A 279 -13.02 -2.08 -25.30
CA ALA A 279 -14.31 -1.62 -25.85
C ALA A 279 -14.26 -0.16 -26.32
N THR A 280 -13.32 0.66 -25.83
CA THR A 280 -13.16 2.05 -26.28
C THR A 280 -12.34 2.17 -27.56
N GLY A 281 -11.71 1.08 -28.03
CA GLY A 281 -10.77 1.11 -29.16
C GLY A 281 -9.47 1.87 -28.84
N ARG A 282 -9.22 2.21 -27.56
CA ARG A 282 -8.00 2.85 -27.04
C ARG A 282 -7.39 1.98 -25.95
N ALA A 283 -6.14 2.22 -25.64
CA ALA A 283 -5.55 1.56 -24.48
C ALA A 283 -6.27 1.97 -23.19
N VAL A 284 -6.39 1.05 -22.24
CA VAL A 284 -6.96 1.30 -20.90
C VAL A 284 -5.94 0.88 -19.85
N MET A 285 -5.80 1.69 -18.81
CA MET A 285 -5.01 1.35 -17.62
C MET A 285 -5.90 1.39 -16.38
N ALA A 286 -5.84 0.34 -15.55
CA ALA A 286 -6.49 0.30 -14.25
C ALA A 286 -5.44 0.06 -13.17
N ASN A 287 -5.61 0.72 -12.01
CA ASN A 287 -4.72 0.55 -10.86
C ASN A 287 -5.45 0.84 -9.55
N ASP A 288 -5.21 -0.02 -8.55
CA ASP A 288 -5.68 0.13 -7.18
C ASP A 288 -4.58 -0.29 -6.19
N PRO A 289 -3.81 0.68 -5.66
CA PRO A 289 -2.80 0.41 -4.64
C PRO A 289 -3.46 0.10 -3.30
N HIS A 290 -3.07 -1.03 -2.68
CA HIS A 290 -3.56 -1.44 -1.37
C HIS A 290 -2.59 -0.95 -0.28
N ARG A 291 -3.14 -0.17 0.65
CA ARG A 291 -2.38 0.44 1.74
C ARG A 291 -3.18 0.40 3.04
N ALA A 292 -2.47 0.54 4.15
CA ALA A 292 -3.10 0.68 5.45
C ALA A 292 -4.11 1.83 5.46
N TYR A 293 -5.27 1.60 6.06
CA TYR A 293 -6.32 2.59 6.14
C TYR A 293 -6.10 3.57 7.28
N SER A 294 -6.33 4.84 6.96
CA SER A 294 -6.28 5.94 7.92
C SER A 294 -7.16 7.10 7.45
N ALA A 295 -7.51 7.98 8.36
CA ALA A 295 -8.08 9.28 8.06
C ALA A 295 -7.13 10.39 8.54
N PRO A 296 -6.58 11.23 7.66
CA PRO A 296 -6.72 11.17 6.19
C PRO A 296 -6.01 9.97 5.56
N GLY A 297 -6.46 9.56 4.37
CA GLY A 297 -5.86 8.46 3.62
C GLY A 297 -4.49 8.79 3.06
N LEU A 298 -3.75 7.74 2.64
CA LEU A 298 -2.40 7.90 2.10
C LEU A 298 -2.38 8.68 0.80
N ARG A 299 -3.27 8.35 -0.14
CA ARG A 299 -3.23 8.91 -1.48
C ARG A 299 -3.90 10.28 -1.55
N TYR A 300 -3.31 11.14 -2.40
CA TYR A 300 -3.77 12.49 -2.66
C TYR A 300 -3.77 12.73 -4.16
N ILE A 301 -4.94 13.03 -4.73
CA ILE A 301 -5.10 13.29 -6.17
C ILE A 301 -4.81 14.78 -6.41
N VAL A 302 -4.00 15.08 -7.43
CA VAL A 302 -3.67 16.44 -7.84
C VAL A 302 -3.48 16.52 -9.35
N HIS A 303 -3.88 17.63 -9.94
CA HIS A 303 -3.62 18.00 -11.33
C HIS A 303 -2.70 19.24 -11.38
N ILE A 304 -1.61 19.16 -12.15
CA ILE A 304 -0.68 20.25 -12.38
C ILE A 304 -0.62 20.51 -13.88
N SER A 305 -1.04 21.70 -14.31
CA SER A 305 -1.05 22.12 -15.71
C SER A 305 -0.22 23.39 -15.88
N THR A 306 0.82 23.29 -16.68
CA THR A 306 1.74 24.37 -17.09
C THR A 306 1.99 24.27 -18.59
N PRO A 307 2.64 25.24 -19.23
CA PRO A 307 2.96 25.16 -20.66
C PRO A 307 3.81 23.94 -21.08
N THR A 308 4.57 23.34 -20.13
CA THR A 308 5.54 22.26 -20.41
C THR A 308 5.24 20.96 -19.67
N LEU A 309 4.34 20.98 -18.68
CA LEU A 309 3.94 19.84 -17.87
C LEU A 309 2.43 19.86 -17.65
N ASP A 310 1.77 18.76 -17.95
CA ASP A 310 0.33 18.60 -17.71
C ASP A 310 0.06 17.18 -17.21
N ILE A 311 -0.02 17.03 -15.88
CA ILE A 311 -0.10 15.74 -15.20
C ILE A 311 -1.25 15.71 -14.20
N ILE A 312 -1.98 14.59 -14.16
CA ILE A 312 -3.00 14.33 -13.14
C ILE A 312 -2.86 12.90 -12.62
N GLY A 313 -3.12 12.74 -11.34
CA GLY A 313 -3.15 11.43 -10.72
C GLY A 313 -2.99 11.48 -9.20
N ALA A 314 -2.67 10.35 -8.60
CA ALA A 314 -2.47 10.22 -7.17
C ALA A 314 -0.99 10.02 -6.83
N GLY A 315 -0.59 10.64 -5.72
CA GLY A 315 0.72 10.49 -5.07
C GLY A 315 0.57 10.57 -3.55
N GLU A 316 1.69 10.63 -2.86
CA GLU A 316 1.77 10.96 -1.45
C GLU A 316 1.78 12.50 -1.28
N PRO A 317 1.00 13.07 -0.33
CA PRO A 317 0.91 14.53 -0.18
C PRO A 317 2.23 15.18 0.28
N SER A 318 3.19 14.40 0.77
CA SER A 318 4.52 14.86 1.17
C SER A 318 5.55 14.89 0.03
N LEU A 319 5.17 14.48 -1.17
CA LEU A 319 6.06 14.36 -2.33
C LEU A 319 5.55 15.17 -3.52
N PRO A 320 6.44 15.76 -4.35
CA PRO A 320 6.04 16.40 -5.59
C PRO A 320 5.69 15.40 -6.68
N ALA A 321 4.93 15.85 -7.68
CA ALA A 321 4.41 15.10 -8.81
C ALA A 321 3.33 14.06 -8.39
N VAL A 322 3.13 13.02 -9.21
CA VAL A 322 2.20 11.91 -9.00
C VAL A 322 2.85 10.60 -9.39
N SER A 323 2.52 9.52 -8.71
CA SER A 323 3.09 8.20 -8.98
C SER A 323 2.16 7.28 -9.78
N ILE A 324 0.85 7.57 -9.79
CA ILE A 324 -0.19 6.83 -10.55
C ILE A 324 -1.05 7.86 -11.28
N GLY A 325 -1.19 7.77 -12.59
CA GLY A 325 -1.99 8.74 -13.34
C GLY A 325 -1.62 8.81 -14.82
N HIS A 326 -1.68 10.03 -15.38
CA HIS A 326 -1.31 10.29 -16.77
C HIS A 326 -0.77 11.72 -17.00
N ASN A 327 -0.11 11.92 -18.13
CA ASN A 327 0.44 13.22 -18.53
C ASN A 327 -0.07 13.71 -19.89
N GLY A 328 -1.24 13.27 -20.33
CA GLY A 328 -1.80 13.60 -21.63
C GLY A 328 -1.16 12.85 -22.82
N HIS A 329 -0.13 12.04 -22.59
CA HIS A 329 0.53 11.21 -23.60
C HIS A 329 0.59 9.74 -23.20
N ILE A 330 0.92 9.48 -21.95
CA ILE A 330 1.02 8.14 -21.35
C ILE A 330 0.20 8.09 -20.07
N ALA A 331 -0.32 6.91 -19.76
CA ALA A 331 -0.80 6.53 -18.44
C ALA A 331 0.23 5.59 -17.78
N PHE A 332 0.35 5.71 -16.47
CA PHE A 332 1.31 4.95 -15.65
C PHE A 332 0.69 4.57 -14.30
N GLY A 333 1.01 3.39 -13.82
CA GLY A 333 0.51 2.84 -12.57
C GLY A 333 1.49 1.83 -12.00
N LEU A 334 1.29 1.44 -10.74
CA LEU A 334 2.26 0.63 -10.01
C LEU A 334 1.61 -0.40 -9.08
N THR A 335 2.32 -1.53 -8.89
CA THR A 335 2.06 -2.52 -7.83
C THR A 335 3.40 -2.99 -7.26
N ILE A 336 3.43 -3.41 -6.00
CA ILE A 336 4.68 -3.93 -5.40
C ILE A 336 5.24 -5.09 -6.25
N PHE A 337 6.53 -4.98 -6.59
CA PHE A 337 7.33 -6.02 -7.21
C PHE A 337 8.37 -6.49 -6.19
N ASN A 338 8.27 -7.71 -5.71
CA ASN A 338 8.99 -8.18 -4.53
C ASN A 338 10.48 -8.48 -4.78
N ILE A 339 11.26 -7.44 -5.12
CA ILE A 339 12.72 -7.53 -5.08
C ILE A 339 13.17 -7.60 -3.63
N ASP A 340 14.03 -8.56 -3.32
CA ASP A 340 14.69 -8.66 -2.03
C ASP A 340 15.81 -7.61 -1.91
N GLN A 341 15.61 -6.63 -1.00
CA GLN A 341 16.46 -5.45 -0.83
C GLN A 341 17.20 -5.38 0.51
N GLU A 342 17.09 -6.40 1.34
CA GLU A 342 17.68 -6.41 2.67
C GLU A 342 18.41 -7.72 2.95
N ASP A 343 19.42 -7.68 3.81
CA ASP A 343 20.08 -8.85 4.39
C ASP A 343 20.46 -8.55 5.85
N LEU A 344 20.28 -9.53 6.72
CA LEU A 344 20.77 -9.50 8.10
C LEU A 344 22.20 -10.09 8.16
N TYR A 345 23.11 -9.28 8.65
CA TYR A 345 24.50 -9.66 8.86
C TYR A 345 24.74 -9.98 10.33
N VAL A 346 25.31 -11.15 10.63
CA VAL A 346 25.66 -11.64 11.96
C VAL A 346 27.17 -11.52 12.15
N TYR A 347 27.61 -10.73 13.12
CA TYR A 347 29.01 -10.47 13.41
C TYR A 347 29.45 -11.17 14.69
N GLU A 348 30.68 -11.67 14.67
CA GLU A 348 31.43 -12.02 15.87
C GLU A 348 32.09 -10.77 16.44
N LEU A 349 31.94 -10.54 17.76
CA LEU A 349 32.62 -9.44 18.45
C LEU A 349 33.97 -9.88 18.96
N ASP A 350 34.90 -8.95 18.99
CA ASP A 350 36.24 -9.18 19.57
C ASP A 350 36.10 -9.41 21.07
N PRO A 351 36.51 -10.57 21.58
CA PRO A 351 36.49 -10.87 23.01
C PRO A 351 37.30 -9.89 23.85
N ALA A 352 38.34 -9.26 23.26
CA ALA A 352 39.17 -8.28 23.94
C ALA A 352 38.64 -6.82 23.82
N ASN A 353 37.78 -6.55 22.81
CA ASN A 353 37.23 -5.24 22.57
C ASN A 353 35.80 -5.35 22.01
N PRO A 354 34.77 -5.29 22.82
CA PRO A 354 33.38 -5.44 22.38
C PRO A 354 32.88 -4.33 21.41
N ASN A 355 33.72 -3.29 21.18
CA ASN A 355 33.43 -2.23 20.19
C ASN A 355 34.04 -2.52 18.81
N ALA A 356 34.51 -3.74 18.57
CA ALA A 356 35.03 -4.22 17.29
C ALA A 356 34.41 -5.56 16.89
N TYR A 357 34.29 -5.77 15.59
CA TYR A 357 33.69 -6.98 15.00
C TYR A 357 34.65 -7.62 14.00
N ARG A 358 34.52 -8.93 13.80
CA ARG A 358 35.31 -9.69 12.85
C ARG A 358 34.99 -9.29 11.42
N TYR A 359 36.07 -8.99 10.64
CA TYR A 359 35.99 -8.83 9.20
C TYR A 359 37.26 -9.34 8.54
N LYS A 360 37.11 -10.33 7.66
CA LYS A 360 38.23 -11.06 7.05
C LYS A 360 39.19 -11.59 8.14
N ASP A 361 40.46 -11.24 8.02
CA ASP A 361 41.53 -11.69 8.91
C ASP A 361 41.74 -10.79 10.14
N GLY A 362 40.89 -9.75 10.31
CA GLY A 362 41.06 -8.75 11.37
C GLY A 362 39.79 -8.38 12.11
N TRP A 363 39.96 -7.38 12.98
CA TRP A 363 38.87 -6.74 13.72
C TRP A 363 38.68 -5.32 13.24
N GLU A 364 37.44 -4.92 12.91
CA GLU A 364 37.08 -3.56 12.56
C GLU A 364 36.27 -2.92 13.69
N PRO A 365 36.55 -1.65 14.02
CA PRO A 365 35.74 -0.94 15.01
C PRO A 365 34.35 -0.60 14.44
N PHE A 366 33.34 -0.53 15.32
CA PHE A 366 32.09 0.09 14.96
C PHE A 366 32.28 1.59 14.64
N THR A 367 31.46 2.10 13.71
CA THR A 367 31.27 3.55 13.58
C THR A 367 30.14 3.97 14.50
N VAL A 368 30.42 4.85 15.44
CA VAL A 368 29.45 5.36 16.41
C VAL A 368 29.20 6.83 16.16
N LEU A 369 27.95 7.20 15.94
CA LEU A 369 27.51 8.59 15.83
C LEU A 369 26.79 8.98 17.11
N HIS A 370 27.20 10.11 17.70
CA HIS A 370 26.53 10.69 18.85
C HIS A 370 25.59 11.79 18.40
N GLU A 371 24.31 11.61 18.61
CA GLU A 371 23.29 12.58 18.28
C GLU A 371 22.49 12.99 19.53
N THR A 372 21.74 14.07 19.41
CA THR A 372 20.84 14.53 20.48
C THR A 372 19.41 14.51 19.97
N VAL A 373 18.53 13.85 20.71
CA VAL A 373 17.09 13.84 20.49
C VAL A 373 16.44 14.86 21.40
N LYS A 374 15.77 15.85 20.80
CA LYS A 374 14.97 16.81 21.58
C LYS A 374 13.72 16.13 22.10
N VAL A 375 13.37 16.41 23.36
CA VAL A 375 12.24 15.77 24.05
C VAL A 375 11.33 16.81 24.62
N ARG A 376 10.06 16.81 24.23
CA ARG A 376 9.07 17.72 24.82
C ARG A 376 8.88 17.42 26.31
N GLY A 377 8.93 18.47 27.14
CA GLY A 377 8.72 18.37 28.58
C GLY A 377 9.87 17.72 29.37
N ALA A 378 11.03 17.49 28.72
CA ALA A 378 12.22 16.94 29.37
C ALA A 378 13.50 17.47 28.71
N ASP A 379 14.65 17.23 29.36
CA ASP A 379 15.94 17.52 28.76
C ASP A 379 16.16 16.68 27.48
N ALA A 380 16.87 17.26 26.51
CA ALA A 380 17.30 16.58 25.33
C ALA A 380 18.17 15.36 25.68
N ARG A 381 17.96 14.24 24.98
CA ARG A 381 18.62 12.97 25.26
C ARG A 381 19.74 12.68 24.28
N PRO A 382 20.97 12.42 24.75
CA PRO A 382 22.01 11.88 23.90
C PRO A 382 21.62 10.45 23.49
N VAL A 383 21.86 10.12 22.21
CA VAL A 383 21.66 8.78 21.65
C VAL A 383 22.88 8.37 20.85
N GLU A 384 23.21 7.10 20.90
CA GLU A 384 24.27 6.50 20.10
C GLU A 384 23.66 5.71 18.94
N LEU A 385 24.19 5.92 17.76
CA LEU A 385 23.83 5.23 16.53
C LEU A 385 25.06 4.45 16.08
N THR A 386 24.99 3.13 16.19
CA THR A 386 26.11 2.23 15.92
C THR A 386 25.94 1.58 14.55
N PHE A 387 27.01 1.55 13.78
CA PHE A 387 27.05 1.01 12.44
C PHE A 387 28.25 0.06 12.27
N THR A 388 28.01 -0.99 11.49
CA THR A 388 29.07 -1.74 10.83
C THR A 388 29.31 -1.18 9.44
N ARG A 389 30.27 -1.71 8.72
CA ARG A 389 30.52 -1.40 7.30
C ARG A 389 29.32 -1.72 6.40
N HIS A 390 28.44 -2.64 6.81
CA HIS A 390 27.25 -3.06 6.03
C HIS A 390 26.00 -2.22 6.35
N GLY A 391 25.95 -1.60 7.53
CA GLY A 391 24.81 -0.77 7.90
C GLY A 391 24.55 -0.70 9.40
N PRO A 392 23.36 -0.23 9.80
CA PRO A 392 23.00 -0.01 11.20
C PRO A 392 22.96 -1.31 12.01
N VAL A 393 23.53 -1.26 13.21
CA VAL A 393 23.42 -2.31 14.21
C VAL A 393 22.05 -2.22 14.90
N ILE A 394 21.25 -3.27 14.81
CA ILE A 394 19.91 -3.33 15.41
C ILE A 394 19.86 -4.11 16.72
N TYR A 395 20.86 -4.97 16.97
CA TYR A 395 20.93 -5.76 18.19
C TYR A 395 22.37 -6.14 18.50
N VAL A 396 22.70 -6.17 19.79
CA VAL A 396 23.99 -6.69 20.31
C VAL A 396 23.69 -7.73 21.39
N ASP A 397 24.19 -8.93 21.20
CA ASP A 397 24.16 -10.05 22.15
C ASP A 397 25.54 -10.16 22.80
N ALA A 398 25.70 -9.51 23.95
CA ALA A 398 26.97 -9.48 24.66
C ALA A 398 27.37 -10.87 25.22
N ASP A 399 26.38 -11.67 25.60
CA ASP A 399 26.61 -13.01 26.19
C ASP A 399 27.14 -13.99 25.15
N ARG A 400 26.68 -13.86 23.90
CA ARG A 400 27.15 -14.68 22.78
C ARG A 400 28.27 -14.05 21.98
N HIS A 401 28.75 -12.87 22.35
CA HIS A 401 29.72 -12.07 21.59
C HIS A 401 29.28 -11.88 20.11
N ARG A 402 28.02 -11.45 19.91
CA ARG A 402 27.43 -11.25 18.58
C ARG A 402 26.84 -9.85 18.44
N ALA A 403 26.92 -9.31 17.21
CA ALA A 403 26.16 -8.16 16.79
C ALA A 403 25.39 -8.44 15.50
N TYR A 404 24.29 -7.77 15.31
CA TYR A 404 23.38 -7.96 14.18
C TYR A 404 23.16 -6.61 13.49
N ALA A 405 23.50 -6.52 12.22
CA ALA A 405 23.34 -5.30 11.45
C ALA A 405 22.56 -5.54 10.17
N VAL A 406 21.81 -4.53 9.74
CA VAL A 406 20.99 -4.59 8.52
C VAL A 406 21.74 -3.95 7.37
N ARG A 407 21.92 -4.69 6.28
CA ARG A 407 22.30 -4.12 4.99
C ARG A 407 21.04 -3.94 4.17
N SER A 408 20.73 -2.68 3.83
CA SER A 408 19.53 -2.37 3.06
C SER A 408 19.87 -1.52 1.84
N ALA A 409 19.32 -1.88 0.69
CA ALA A 409 19.40 -1.07 -0.52
C ALA A 409 18.77 0.31 -0.32
N TRP A 410 17.83 0.46 0.61
CA TRP A 410 17.19 1.76 0.91
C TRP A 410 18.17 2.83 1.35
N LEU A 411 19.32 2.44 1.91
CA LEU A 411 20.38 3.37 2.34
C LEU A 411 21.31 3.80 1.21
N GLN A 412 21.11 3.30 -0.01
CA GLN A 412 21.85 3.73 -1.20
C GLN A 412 21.31 5.08 -1.72
N PRO A 413 22.10 5.82 -2.50
CA PRO A 413 21.66 7.02 -3.19
C PRO A 413 20.49 6.74 -4.15
N GLY A 414 19.54 7.67 -4.28
CA GLY A 414 18.41 7.56 -5.18
C GLY A 414 17.28 6.66 -4.69
N MET A 415 17.23 6.35 -3.40
CA MET A 415 16.29 5.40 -2.81
C MET A 415 15.18 6.07 -1.98
N SER A 416 14.90 7.36 -2.17
CA SER A 416 13.73 7.99 -1.56
C SER A 416 12.46 7.37 -2.14
N PRO A 417 11.57 6.80 -1.31
CA PRO A 417 10.39 6.10 -1.79
C PRO A 417 9.49 7.00 -2.64
N TYR A 418 9.08 6.51 -3.81
CA TYR A 418 8.21 7.17 -4.81
C TYR A 418 8.79 8.43 -5.47
N PHE A 419 9.86 9.03 -4.96
CA PHE A 419 10.41 10.27 -5.53
C PHE A 419 10.95 10.07 -6.96
N GLY A 420 11.30 8.85 -7.34
CA GLY A 420 11.66 8.50 -8.73
C GLY A 420 10.58 8.83 -9.77
N SER A 421 9.31 9.05 -9.34
CA SER A 421 8.21 9.44 -10.22
C SER A 421 8.49 10.74 -11.00
N VAL A 422 9.23 11.68 -10.44
CA VAL A 422 9.62 12.92 -11.14
C VAL A 422 10.36 12.66 -12.46
N GLY A 423 10.96 11.46 -12.61
CA GLY A 423 11.69 11.05 -13.81
C GLY A 423 10.80 10.70 -15.00
N TYR A 424 9.59 10.20 -14.80
CA TYR A 424 8.71 9.75 -15.88
C TYR A 424 7.50 10.63 -16.17
N VAL A 425 7.19 11.62 -15.33
CA VAL A 425 6.01 12.48 -15.54
C VAL A 425 6.03 13.27 -16.85
N ARG A 426 7.17 13.35 -17.52
CA ARG A 426 7.30 13.98 -18.86
C ARG A 426 7.55 12.95 -19.98
N ALA A 427 7.54 11.66 -19.67
CA ALA A 427 7.74 10.62 -20.68
C ALA A 427 6.60 10.62 -21.70
N ARG A 428 6.93 10.39 -22.97
CA ARG A 428 5.98 10.35 -24.11
C ARG A 428 6.10 9.06 -24.92
N SER A 429 6.89 8.10 -24.43
CA SER A 429 7.10 6.80 -25.09
C SER A 429 7.55 5.76 -24.08
N PHE A 430 7.34 4.47 -24.42
CA PHE A 430 7.83 3.37 -23.60
C PHE A 430 9.34 3.41 -23.38
N ALA A 431 10.11 3.79 -24.38
CA ALA A 431 11.57 3.90 -24.25
C ALA A 431 11.98 4.99 -23.23
N GLN A 432 11.28 6.13 -23.21
CA GLN A 432 11.53 7.17 -22.21
C GLN A 432 11.09 6.72 -20.80
N PHE A 433 9.92 6.08 -20.70
CA PHE A 433 9.43 5.53 -19.45
C PHE A 433 10.36 4.45 -18.88
N LYS A 434 10.78 3.48 -19.72
CA LYS A 434 11.75 2.45 -19.32
C LYS A 434 13.09 3.04 -18.88
N ARG A 435 13.56 4.10 -19.54
CA ARG A 435 14.80 4.80 -19.14
C ARG A 435 14.65 5.47 -17.76
N ALA A 436 13.48 6.02 -17.45
CA ALA A 436 13.23 6.64 -16.15
C ALA A 436 13.28 5.62 -14.99
N MET A 437 13.04 4.32 -15.26
CA MET A 437 13.17 3.26 -14.26
C MET A 437 14.62 3.05 -13.79
N LEU A 438 15.63 3.55 -14.50
CA LEU A 438 17.01 3.61 -14.01
C LEU A 438 17.17 4.51 -12.77
N ASN A 439 16.27 5.48 -12.63
CA ASN A 439 16.23 6.46 -11.54
C ASN A 439 15.15 6.15 -10.50
N TRP A 440 14.47 5.01 -10.64
CA TRP A 440 13.52 4.53 -9.64
C TRP A 440 14.22 3.55 -8.70
N GLY A 441 14.37 3.91 -7.43
CA GLY A 441 15.05 3.09 -6.44
C GLY A 441 14.10 2.29 -5.54
N ALA A 442 13.14 2.97 -4.92
CA ALA A 442 12.21 2.40 -3.94
C ALA A 442 10.83 3.09 -3.98
N PRO A 443 9.78 2.40 -3.49
CA PRO A 443 9.76 0.94 -3.29
C PRO A 443 9.94 0.20 -4.61
N THR A 444 10.22 -1.11 -4.54
CA THR A 444 10.27 -1.93 -5.75
C THR A 444 8.88 -2.13 -6.31
N GLU A 445 8.66 -1.76 -7.58
CA GLU A 445 7.32 -1.69 -8.16
C GLU A 445 7.26 -2.30 -9.57
N ASN A 446 6.17 -3.00 -9.86
CA ASN A 446 5.71 -3.28 -11.21
C ASN A 446 5.15 -1.98 -11.80
N GLN A 447 5.86 -1.33 -12.68
CA GLN A 447 5.39 -0.13 -13.35
C GLN A 447 4.70 -0.51 -14.66
N VAL A 448 3.39 -0.22 -14.79
CA VAL A 448 2.64 -0.40 -16.03
C VAL A 448 2.56 0.88 -16.83
N TYR A 449 2.46 0.71 -18.14
CA TYR A 449 2.50 1.77 -19.13
C TYR A 449 1.43 1.56 -20.19
N ALA A 450 0.76 2.65 -20.59
CA ALA A 450 -0.07 2.69 -21.80
C ALA A 450 0.07 4.05 -22.48
N ASP A 451 0.01 4.13 -23.82
CA ASP A 451 0.15 5.38 -24.54
C ASP A 451 -0.98 5.65 -25.56
N THR A 452 -1.07 6.91 -25.99
CA THR A 452 -2.06 7.37 -27.00
C THR A 452 -1.88 6.74 -28.39
N ARG A 453 -0.79 6.03 -28.63
CA ARG A 453 -0.55 5.24 -29.87
C ARG A 453 -1.03 3.81 -29.76
N GLY A 454 -1.60 3.44 -28.61
CA GLY A 454 -2.15 2.13 -28.33
C GLY A 454 -1.15 1.10 -27.83
N ASN A 455 0.08 1.51 -27.50
CA ASN A 455 1.04 0.59 -26.90
C ASN A 455 0.77 0.42 -25.41
N ILE A 456 1.01 -0.80 -24.92
CA ILE A 456 0.98 -1.16 -23.51
C ILE A 456 2.31 -1.80 -23.10
N GLY A 457 2.66 -1.72 -21.83
CA GLY A 457 3.90 -2.31 -21.36
C GLY A 457 4.01 -2.43 -19.85
N TRP A 458 5.04 -3.14 -19.42
CA TRP A 458 5.41 -3.33 -18.04
C TRP A 458 6.93 -3.25 -17.90
N VAL A 459 7.39 -2.57 -16.85
CA VAL A 459 8.80 -2.45 -16.48
C VAL A 459 8.89 -2.41 -14.97
N PRO A 460 9.60 -3.32 -14.28
CA PRO A 460 9.84 -3.16 -12.85
C PRO A 460 10.86 -2.06 -12.58
N GLY A 461 10.65 -1.33 -11.49
CA GLY A 461 11.59 -0.38 -10.92
C GLY A 461 12.16 -0.89 -9.61
N GLY A 462 13.42 -0.60 -9.32
CA GLY A 462 14.08 -0.93 -8.07
C GLY A 462 15.55 -1.34 -8.23
N LEU A 463 16.28 -1.37 -7.11
CA LEU A 463 17.62 -1.92 -7.03
C LEU A 463 17.56 -3.34 -6.48
N ALA A 464 18.06 -4.34 -7.23
CA ALA A 464 18.15 -5.72 -6.77
C ALA A 464 19.62 -6.04 -6.43
N PRO A 465 19.95 -6.34 -5.16
CA PRO A 465 21.31 -6.70 -4.78
C PRO A 465 21.84 -7.91 -5.53
N ILE A 466 23.07 -7.83 -6.01
CA ILE A 466 23.77 -8.96 -6.61
C ILE A 466 24.43 -9.75 -5.48
N ARG A 467 23.91 -10.94 -5.19
CA ARG A 467 24.39 -11.87 -4.17
C ARG A 467 25.11 -13.04 -4.84
N PRO A 468 26.47 -13.03 -4.91
CA PRO A 468 27.21 -14.04 -5.66
C PRO A 468 27.04 -15.46 -5.14
N ASN A 469 27.03 -15.66 -3.82
CA ASN A 469 27.13 -16.96 -3.16
C ASN A 469 26.03 -17.29 -2.16
N TRP A 470 24.95 -16.49 -2.08
CA TRP A 470 23.73 -16.80 -1.31
C TRP A 470 22.49 -16.28 -2.02
N ASP A 471 21.34 -16.51 -1.46
CA ASP A 471 20.05 -16.21 -2.10
C ASP A 471 19.26 -15.05 -1.46
N GLY A 472 19.70 -14.52 -0.29
CA GLY A 472 19.00 -13.46 0.43
C GLY A 472 17.88 -13.96 1.35
N LEU A 473 17.71 -15.27 1.51
CA LEU A 473 16.59 -15.84 2.27
C LEU A 473 16.93 -16.13 3.73
N LEU A 474 18.16 -16.00 4.13
CA LEU A 474 18.67 -16.27 5.48
C LEU A 474 19.73 -15.25 5.85
N PRO A 475 19.87 -14.93 7.15
CA PRO A 475 20.99 -14.13 7.64
C PRO A 475 22.33 -14.71 7.23
N VAL A 476 23.35 -13.88 7.11
CA VAL A 476 24.68 -14.29 6.71
C VAL A 476 25.76 -13.80 7.68
N PRO A 477 26.88 -14.52 7.88
CA PRO A 477 28.02 -14.00 8.62
C PRO A 477 28.56 -12.69 8.01
N GLY A 478 28.85 -11.72 8.88
CA GLY A 478 29.36 -10.39 8.49
C GLY A 478 30.87 -10.33 8.29
N ASP A 479 31.53 -11.46 8.13
CA ASP A 479 32.99 -11.61 8.12
C ASP A 479 33.66 -11.37 6.76
N GLY A 480 32.91 -10.92 5.75
CA GLY A 480 33.41 -10.60 4.41
C GLY A 480 33.26 -11.72 3.38
N ARG A 481 32.71 -12.88 3.75
CA ARG A 481 32.41 -13.96 2.79
C ARG A 481 31.17 -13.69 1.94
N TYR A 482 30.23 -12.88 2.45
CA TYR A 482 28.91 -12.61 1.85
C TYR A 482 28.77 -11.13 1.51
N GLU A 483 29.35 -10.72 0.37
CA GLU A 483 29.33 -9.32 -0.06
C GLU A 483 28.40 -9.12 -1.26
N TRP A 484 27.67 -7.99 -1.29
CA TRP A 484 26.97 -7.58 -2.50
C TRP A 484 27.96 -7.14 -3.56
N ALA A 485 27.81 -7.64 -4.77
CA ALA A 485 28.64 -7.30 -5.94
C ALA A 485 28.04 -6.16 -6.79
N GLY A 486 27.19 -5.34 -6.22
CA GLY A 486 26.45 -4.28 -6.92
C GLY A 486 24.96 -4.58 -7.02
N PHE A 487 24.31 -4.05 -8.06
CA PHE A 487 22.86 -4.15 -8.22
C PHE A 487 22.46 -4.46 -9.66
N TRP A 488 21.49 -5.36 -9.84
CA TRP A 488 20.72 -5.47 -11.07
C TRP A 488 19.72 -4.31 -11.15
N ARG A 489 19.63 -3.66 -12.31
CA ARG A 489 18.68 -2.55 -12.55
C ARG A 489 18.49 -2.30 -14.04
N GLY A 490 17.42 -1.57 -14.38
CA GLY A 490 17.18 -1.14 -15.75
C GLY A 490 17.00 -2.29 -16.73
N ASP A 491 17.86 -2.39 -17.75
CA ASP A 491 17.80 -3.42 -18.79
C ASP A 491 18.11 -4.84 -18.31
N GLN A 492 18.66 -4.96 -17.10
CA GLN A 492 18.95 -6.25 -16.47
C GLN A 492 17.72 -6.84 -15.77
N LEU A 493 16.69 -6.02 -15.54
CA LEU A 493 15.40 -6.47 -15.02
C LEU A 493 14.48 -6.89 -16.18
N PRO A 494 13.48 -7.78 -15.91
CA PRO A 494 12.54 -8.19 -16.95
C PRO A 494 11.68 -7.04 -17.43
N SER A 495 11.06 -7.14 -18.59
CA SER A 495 10.03 -6.19 -19.06
C SER A 495 9.16 -6.81 -20.15
N ALA A 496 7.95 -6.29 -20.32
CA ALA A 496 7.06 -6.66 -21.41
C ALA A 496 6.60 -5.43 -22.20
N TYR A 497 6.49 -5.57 -23.50
CA TYR A 497 5.99 -4.52 -24.39
C TYR A 497 5.08 -5.13 -25.45
N ASN A 498 3.84 -4.65 -25.53
CA ASN A 498 2.80 -5.15 -26.42
C ASN A 498 2.64 -6.68 -26.38
N PRO A 499 2.33 -7.27 -25.21
CA PRO A 499 2.19 -8.72 -25.09
C PRO A 499 1.10 -9.24 -26.02
N LYS A 500 1.28 -10.46 -26.55
CA LYS A 500 0.35 -11.09 -27.52
C LYS A 500 -1.05 -11.34 -26.95
N SER A 501 -1.18 -11.43 -25.63
CA SER A 501 -2.46 -11.54 -24.94
C SER A 501 -3.37 -10.31 -25.12
N GLY A 502 -2.79 -9.16 -25.54
CA GLY A 502 -3.48 -7.88 -25.59
C GLY A 502 -3.69 -7.23 -24.22
N TYR A 503 -3.11 -7.77 -23.16
CA TYR A 503 -3.12 -7.17 -21.81
C TYR A 503 -1.92 -7.64 -20.99
N PHE A 504 -1.61 -6.90 -19.93
CA PHE A 504 -0.71 -7.30 -18.86
C PHE A 504 -1.39 -6.98 -17.53
N THR A 505 -1.23 -7.84 -16.53
CA THR A 505 -1.76 -7.62 -15.17
C THR A 505 -0.75 -8.03 -14.11
N SER A 506 -0.80 -7.38 -12.96
CA SER A 506 -0.06 -7.76 -11.77
C SER A 506 -0.87 -7.51 -10.50
N SER A 507 -0.74 -8.44 -9.56
CA SER A 507 -1.33 -8.39 -8.21
C SER A 507 -0.29 -8.79 -7.15
N ASN A 508 0.97 -8.44 -7.39
CA ASN A 508 2.15 -8.74 -6.54
C ASN A 508 2.59 -10.22 -6.57
N GLU A 509 2.03 -11.03 -7.45
CA GLU A 509 2.46 -12.41 -7.65
C GLU A 509 3.83 -12.48 -8.35
N MET A 510 4.40 -13.68 -8.40
CA MET A 510 5.59 -13.95 -9.19
C MET A 510 5.27 -13.84 -10.67
N ASN A 511 5.70 -12.73 -11.28
CA ASN A 511 5.46 -12.39 -12.69
C ASN A 511 6.75 -12.32 -13.53
N LEU A 512 7.81 -13.02 -13.11
CA LEU A 512 9.01 -13.17 -13.90
C LEU A 512 8.68 -13.95 -15.18
N PRO A 513 9.15 -13.50 -16.36
CA PRO A 513 9.02 -14.27 -17.61
C PRO A 513 9.62 -15.67 -17.46
N ALA A 514 9.04 -16.65 -18.17
CA ALA A 514 9.45 -18.05 -18.09
C ALA A 514 10.93 -18.28 -18.48
N ASP A 515 11.45 -17.43 -19.33
CA ASP A 515 12.85 -17.46 -19.81
C ASP A 515 13.80 -16.56 -18.99
N TYR A 516 13.29 -15.94 -17.92
CA TYR A 516 14.13 -15.10 -17.06
C TYR A 516 15.17 -15.96 -16.31
N PRO A 517 16.46 -15.61 -16.35
CA PRO A 517 17.52 -16.42 -15.77
C PRO A 517 17.62 -16.22 -14.23
N TYR A 518 16.56 -16.56 -13.50
CA TYR A 518 16.43 -16.31 -12.07
C TYR A 518 17.49 -17.01 -11.20
N ARG A 519 18.13 -18.08 -11.71
CA ARG A 519 19.23 -18.76 -11.00
C ARG A 519 20.49 -17.91 -10.96
N GLU A 520 20.70 -17.10 -11.97
CA GLU A 520 21.84 -16.18 -12.10
C GLU A 520 21.49 -14.81 -11.55
N ARG A 521 20.28 -14.30 -11.89
CA ARG A 521 19.76 -13.00 -11.50
C ARG A 521 18.66 -13.16 -10.45
N LYS A 522 19.06 -13.42 -9.21
CA LYS A 522 18.17 -13.61 -8.07
C LYS A 522 17.57 -12.26 -7.67
N LEU A 523 16.33 -12.00 -8.02
CA LEU A 523 15.62 -10.76 -7.63
C LEU A 523 14.91 -10.92 -6.29
N GLY A 524 14.43 -12.12 -6.01
CA GLY A 524 13.68 -12.51 -4.82
C GLY A 524 12.94 -13.82 -5.09
N PHE A 525 12.51 -14.47 -4.03
CA PHE A 525 11.80 -15.76 -4.08
C PHE A 525 10.52 -15.74 -3.27
N GLU A 526 10.22 -14.63 -2.62
CA GLU A 526 9.04 -14.45 -1.76
C GLU A 526 8.06 -13.48 -2.40
N TRP A 527 6.98 -14.03 -2.95
CA TRP A 527 5.95 -13.29 -3.68
C TRP A 527 4.60 -13.47 -3.02
N THR A 528 3.73 -12.49 -3.15
CA THR A 528 2.33 -12.65 -2.74
C THR A 528 1.69 -13.83 -3.50
N ASN A 529 0.83 -14.60 -2.83
CA ASN A 529 0.14 -15.69 -3.51
C ASN A 529 -0.66 -15.18 -4.73
N GLY A 530 -0.71 -15.98 -5.79
CA GLY A 530 -1.28 -15.59 -7.09
C GLY A 530 -2.81 -15.57 -7.15
N SER A 531 -3.55 -15.65 -6.03
CA SER A 531 -5.01 -15.81 -6.03
C SER A 531 -5.74 -14.64 -6.68
N ARG A 532 -5.35 -13.40 -6.38
CA ARG A 532 -5.92 -12.19 -6.98
C ARG A 532 -5.62 -12.11 -8.47
N HIS A 533 -4.37 -12.37 -8.84
CA HIS A 533 -3.94 -12.43 -10.24
C HIS A 533 -4.73 -13.48 -11.02
N ALA A 534 -4.84 -14.72 -10.50
CA ALA A 534 -5.59 -15.78 -11.14
C ALA A 534 -7.05 -15.39 -11.42
N ARG A 535 -7.70 -14.67 -10.51
CA ARG A 535 -9.07 -14.17 -10.75
C ARG A 535 -9.11 -13.06 -11.78
N ILE A 536 -8.20 -12.11 -11.73
CA ILE A 536 -8.13 -11.01 -12.70
C ILE A 536 -7.83 -11.55 -14.09
N ASP A 537 -6.86 -12.45 -14.21
CA ASP A 537 -6.51 -13.11 -15.47
C ASP A 537 -7.67 -13.93 -16.04
N GLU A 538 -8.36 -14.73 -15.19
CA GLU A 538 -9.58 -15.46 -15.58
C GLU A 538 -10.62 -14.55 -16.23
N VAL A 539 -10.86 -13.38 -15.68
CA VAL A 539 -11.84 -12.43 -16.22
C VAL A 539 -11.34 -11.77 -17.50
N LEU A 540 -10.12 -11.25 -17.49
CA LEU A 540 -9.56 -10.55 -18.65
C LEU A 540 -9.33 -11.49 -19.85
N ALA A 541 -8.90 -12.73 -19.61
CA ALA A 541 -8.72 -13.71 -20.68
C ALA A 541 -10.04 -14.06 -21.38
N ARG A 542 -11.13 -14.16 -20.62
CA ARG A 542 -12.46 -14.54 -21.14
C ARG A 542 -13.17 -13.44 -21.92
N LEU A 543 -12.90 -12.17 -21.61
CA LEU A 543 -13.55 -11.03 -22.27
C LEU A 543 -12.83 -10.70 -23.59
N ASP A 544 -13.54 -10.74 -24.71
CA ASP A 544 -13.00 -10.32 -26.02
C ASP A 544 -12.86 -8.79 -26.11
N SER A 545 -13.73 -8.07 -25.44
CA SER A 545 -13.78 -6.60 -25.42
C SER A 545 -14.04 -6.11 -23.98
N VAL A 546 -13.10 -5.39 -23.40
CA VAL A 546 -13.13 -4.93 -22.00
C VAL A 546 -13.50 -3.45 -21.95
N SER A 547 -14.61 -3.11 -21.32
CA SER A 547 -15.03 -1.73 -21.06
C SER A 547 -14.36 -1.13 -19.81
N LEU A 548 -14.53 0.18 -19.59
CA LEU A 548 -14.12 0.81 -18.33
C LEU A 548 -14.94 0.27 -17.17
N GLU A 549 -16.23 0.02 -17.38
CA GLU A 549 -17.14 -0.57 -16.41
C GLU A 549 -16.73 -2.00 -16.04
N ASP A 550 -16.22 -2.80 -16.98
CA ASP A 550 -15.66 -4.13 -16.69
C ASP A 550 -14.44 -4.02 -15.79
N SER A 551 -13.54 -3.06 -16.05
CA SER A 551 -12.38 -2.81 -15.21
C SER A 551 -12.79 -2.32 -13.80
N MET A 552 -13.77 -1.42 -13.69
CA MET A 552 -14.29 -0.99 -12.39
C MET A 552 -14.94 -2.14 -11.62
N ARG A 553 -15.72 -3.00 -12.30
CA ARG A 553 -16.30 -4.21 -11.66
C ARG A 553 -15.22 -5.18 -11.20
N LEU A 554 -14.16 -5.35 -12.00
CA LEU A 554 -13.06 -6.24 -11.67
C LEU A 554 -12.24 -5.74 -10.46
N GLN A 555 -12.03 -4.42 -10.32
CA GLN A 555 -11.43 -3.85 -9.10
C GLN A 555 -12.29 -4.07 -7.84
N ASN A 556 -13.60 -4.32 -8.02
CA ASN A 556 -14.54 -4.60 -6.94
C ASN A 556 -14.97 -6.07 -6.88
N ASP A 557 -14.32 -6.98 -7.63
CA ASP A 557 -14.65 -8.40 -7.65
C ASP A 557 -14.25 -9.07 -6.31
N MET A 558 -15.18 -9.79 -5.71
CA MET A 558 -15.03 -10.44 -4.40
C MET A 558 -14.96 -11.96 -4.49
N VAL A 559 -14.67 -12.52 -5.65
CA VAL A 559 -14.51 -13.97 -5.82
C VAL A 559 -13.14 -14.42 -5.30
N SER A 560 -13.14 -15.37 -4.36
CA SER A 560 -11.94 -15.96 -3.77
C SER A 560 -11.57 -17.27 -4.45
N ILE A 561 -10.39 -17.32 -5.08
CA ILE A 561 -9.85 -18.55 -5.67
C ILE A 561 -9.55 -19.61 -4.59
N PRO A 562 -8.92 -19.28 -3.45
CA PRO A 562 -8.76 -20.25 -2.36
C PRO A 562 -10.07 -20.86 -1.87
N ALA A 563 -11.12 -20.04 -1.74
CA ALA A 563 -12.44 -20.58 -1.35
C ALA A 563 -12.99 -21.56 -2.38
N ARG A 564 -12.88 -21.27 -3.70
CA ARG A 564 -13.27 -22.22 -4.75
C ARG A 564 -12.53 -23.55 -4.64
N ARG A 565 -11.22 -23.51 -4.44
CA ARG A 565 -10.39 -24.72 -4.28
C ARG A 565 -10.81 -25.51 -3.05
N LEU A 566 -11.06 -24.87 -1.92
CA LEU A 566 -11.56 -25.52 -0.70
C LEU A 566 -12.95 -26.14 -0.90
N MET A 567 -13.87 -25.42 -1.56
CA MET A 567 -15.21 -25.96 -1.86
C MET A 567 -15.14 -27.21 -2.74
N ALA A 568 -14.22 -27.26 -3.69
CA ALA A 568 -14.00 -28.47 -4.52
C ALA A 568 -13.55 -29.66 -3.66
N LEU A 569 -12.70 -29.46 -2.67
CA LEU A 569 -12.28 -30.50 -1.73
C LEU A 569 -13.39 -30.97 -0.79
N LEU A 570 -14.28 -30.05 -0.39
CA LEU A 570 -15.40 -30.38 0.52
C LEU A 570 -16.59 -31.08 -0.20
N THR A 571 -16.76 -30.82 -1.50
CA THR A 571 -17.91 -31.34 -2.28
C THR A 571 -18.15 -32.85 -2.15
N PRO A 572 -17.14 -33.74 -2.18
CA PRO A 572 -17.35 -35.19 -2.04
C PRO A 572 -17.53 -35.67 -0.59
N LEU A 573 -17.37 -34.80 0.40
CA LEU A 573 -17.35 -35.17 1.81
C LEU A 573 -18.73 -35.16 2.44
N SER A 574 -18.90 -36.00 3.45
CA SER A 574 -20.07 -36.05 4.33
C SER A 574 -19.64 -36.32 5.76
N SER A 575 -20.48 -36.01 6.73
CA SER A 575 -20.15 -36.17 8.14
C SER A 575 -21.35 -36.72 8.90
N SER A 576 -21.09 -37.61 9.88
CA SER A 576 -22.10 -38.03 10.86
C SER A 576 -22.30 -37.00 11.99
N ASP A 577 -21.37 -36.05 12.14
CA ASP A 577 -21.55 -34.91 13.04
C ASP A 577 -22.50 -33.88 12.44
N ALA A 578 -23.57 -33.56 13.18
CA ALA A 578 -24.64 -32.71 12.67
C ALA A 578 -24.17 -31.29 12.35
N GLY A 579 -23.24 -30.71 13.13
CA GLY A 579 -22.71 -29.36 12.90
C GLY A 579 -21.83 -29.32 11.65
N THR A 580 -20.95 -30.34 11.51
CA THR A 580 -20.10 -30.46 10.32
C THR A 580 -20.91 -30.65 9.04
N GLN A 581 -21.97 -31.51 9.13
CA GLN A 581 -22.84 -31.72 7.98
C GLN A 581 -23.60 -30.43 7.61
N ALA A 582 -24.09 -29.68 8.59
CA ALA A 582 -24.76 -28.40 8.35
C ALA A 582 -23.81 -27.37 7.72
N ALA A 583 -22.53 -27.36 8.10
CA ALA A 583 -21.51 -26.55 7.47
C ALA A 583 -21.27 -26.95 6.00
N LEU A 584 -21.16 -28.25 5.72
CA LEU A 584 -21.06 -28.76 4.34
C LEU A 584 -22.29 -28.37 3.51
N ASP A 585 -23.50 -28.50 4.11
CA ASP A 585 -24.75 -28.14 3.43
C ASP A 585 -24.85 -26.63 3.17
N LEU A 586 -24.34 -25.79 4.08
CA LEU A 586 -24.29 -24.33 3.89
C LEU A 586 -23.43 -23.95 2.69
N PHE A 587 -22.33 -24.65 2.46
CA PHE A 587 -21.44 -24.38 1.33
C PHE A 587 -21.93 -24.92 -0.03
N LYS A 588 -22.97 -25.77 -0.07
CA LYS A 588 -23.47 -26.31 -1.33
C LYS A 588 -23.91 -25.21 -2.30
N GLY A 589 -23.33 -25.21 -3.49
CA GLY A 589 -23.67 -24.24 -4.54
C GLY A 589 -23.15 -22.82 -4.30
N TRP A 590 -22.35 -22.59 -3.26
CA TRP A 590 -21.74 -21.27 -3.04
C TRP A 590 -20.66 -20.96 -4.07
N GLY A 591 -20.77 -19.80 -4.74
CA GLY A 591 -19.84 -19.35 -5.78
C GLY A 591 -18.52 -18.77 -5.27
N ALA A 592 -18.18 -18.94 -3.99
CA ALA A 592 -16.99 -18.41 -3.34
C ALA A 592 -16.87 -16.86 -3.41
N THR A 593 -18.02 -16.17 -3.40
CA THR A 593 -18.06 -14.70 -3.41
C THR A 593 -18.17 -14.18 -1.97
N MET A 594 -17.20 -13.38 -1.58
CA MET A 594 -17.04 -12.84 -0.22
C MET A 594 -17.91 -11.60 -0.01
N LEU A 595 -19.24 -11.71 -0.15
CA LEU A 595 -20.17 -10.60 0.11
C LEU A 595 -20.29 -10.30 1.60
N ALA A 596 -20.49 -9.04 1.94
CA ALA A 596 -20.64 -8.63 3.34
C ALA A 596 -21.82 -9.31 4.06
N ASP A 597 -22.92 -9.60 3.36
CA ASP A 597 -24.13 -10.25 3.89
C ASP A 597 -24.11 -11.79 3.75
N SER A 598 -22.98 -12.38 3.31
CA SER A 598 -22.88 -13.84 3.07
C SER A 598 -22.58 -14.61 4.34
N PRO A 599 -23.44 -15.56 4.76
CA PRO A 599 -23.14 -16.50 5.85
C PRO A 599 -22.03 -17.48 5.49
N GLN A 600 -21.93 -17.87 4.21
CA GLN A 600 -20.86 -18.75 3.72
C GLN A 600 -19.50 -18.09 3.84
N ALA A 601 -19.39 -16.80 3.45
CA ALA A 601 -18.15 -16.04 3.57
C ALA A 601 -17.74 -15.92 5.05
N ALA A 602 -18.67 -15.65 5.95
CA ALA A 602 -18.40 -15.58 7.39
C ALA A 602 -17.83 -16.90 7.94
N LEU A 603 -18.47 -18.03 7.63
CA LEU A 603 -17.98 -19.35 8.05
C LEU A 603 -16.61 -19.67 7.41
N HIS A 604 -16.45 -19.39 6.11
CA HIS A 604 -15.21 -19.64 5.40
C HIS A 604 -14.02 -18.87 5.99
N GLU A 605 -14.17 -17.57 6.23
CA GLU A 605 -13.08 -16.73 6.74
C GLU A 605 -12.71 -17.09 8.19
N VAL A 606 -13.72 -17.40 9.04
CA VAL A 606 -13.45 -17.92 10.39
C VAL A 606 -12.76 -19.28 10.33
N TRP A 607 -13.18 -20.18 9.43
CA TRP A 607 -12.57 -21.48 9.25
C TRP A 607 -11.13 -21.38 8.78
N LEU A 608 -10.87 -20.62 7.71
CA LEU A 608 -9.52 -20.43 7.14
C LEU A 608 -8.57 -19.82 8.16
N THR A 609 -9.00 -18.75 8.84
CA THR A 609 -8.14 -17.93 9.71
C THR A 609 -7.83 -18.59 11.04
N HIS A 610 -8.84 -19.19 11.69
CA HIS A 610 -8.69 -19.69 13.07
C HIS A 610 -8.52 -21.19 13.20
N HIS A 611 -9.00 -21.97 12.24
CA HIS A 611 -9.13 -23.43 12.41
C HIS A 611 -8.32 -24.22 11.39
N LEU A 612 -8.52 -24.00 10.08
CA LEU A 612 -7.93 -24.84 9.04
C LEU A 612 -6.41 -24.80 9.05
N GLY A 613 -5.82 -23.60 9.01
CA GLY A 613 -4.36 -23.43 8.97
C GLY A 613 -3.68 -24.07 10.19
N ARG A 614 -4.31 -23.93 11.36
CA ARG A 614 -3.82 -24.56 12.60
C ARG A 614 -3.90 -26.08 12.52
N ALA A 615 -5.06 -26.63 12.16
CA ALA A 615 -5.25 -28.08 12.04
C ALA A 615 -4.30 -28.70 11.01
N PHE A 616 -4.16 -28.03 9.86
CA PHE A 616 -3.26 -28.44 8.79
C PHE A 616 -1.80 -28.55 9.26
N LYS A 617 -1.23 -27.45 9.81
CA LYS A 617 0.20 -27.46 10.20
C LYS A 617 0.51 -28.53 11.26
N HIS A 618 -0.41 -28.78 12.19
CA HIS A 618 -0.22 -29.85 13.17
C HIS A 618 -0.39 -31.26 12.59
N ALA A 619 -1.07 -31.40 11.46
CA ALA A 619 -1.20 -32.71 10.79
C ALA A 619 0.03 -33.05 9.91
N VAL A 620 0.71 -32.04 9.37
CA VAL A 620 1.78 -32.23 8.36
C VAL A 620 3.19 -31.94 8.90
N LEU A 621 3.31 -31.36 10.09
CA LEU A 621 4.58 -30.96 10.71
C LEU A 621 4.76 -31.61 12.10
N SER A 622 5.99 -31.68 12.54
CA SER A 622 6.29 -31.97 13.95
C SER A 622 5.73 -30.88 14.86
N LYS A 623 5.46 -31.18 16.12
CA LYS A 623 5.00 -30.17 17.08
C LYS A 623 5.97 -28.99 17.17
N ALA A 624 7.29 -29.25 17.18
CA ALA A 624 8.30 -28.16 17.24
C ALA A 624 8.24 -27.24 16.03
N ALA A 625 8.10 -27.81 14.82
CA ALA A 625 7.96 -27.03 13.59
C ALA A 625 6.65 -26.21 13.56
N ALA A 626 5.53 -26.86 13.92
CA ALA A 626 4.22 -26.20 13.95
C ALA A 626 4.16 -25.04 14.97
N ASP A 627 4.80 -25.19 16.13
CA ASP A 627 4.88 -24.16 17.16
C ASP A 627 5.86 -23.01 16.79
N ALA A 628 6.86 -23.31 15.95
CA ALA A 628 7.87 -22.34 15.55
C ALA A 628 7.38 -21.35 14.48
N MET A 629 6.33 -21.69 13.73
CA MET A 629 5.79 -20.86 12.65
C MET A 629 4.42 -20.31 12.98
N GLY A 630 4.08 -19.15 12.36
CA GLY A 630 2.74 -18.58 12.37
C GLY A 630 1.74 -19.37 11.53
N ALA A 631 0.87 -18.69 10.82
CA ALA A 631 -0.04 -19.28 9.85
C ALA A 631 0.74 -19.91 8.67
N PRO A 632 0.28 -21.03 8.09
CA PRO A 632 0.84 -21.56 6.86
C PRO A 632 0.50 -20.64 5.68
N ASP A 633 1.32 -20.67 4.63
CA ASP A 633 1.00 -20.04 3.35
C ASP A 633 -0.25 -20.72 2.76
N PRO A 634 -1.34 -19.98 2.50
CA PRO A 634 -2.57 -20.57 1.97
C PRO A 634 -2.42 -21.26 0.62
N ALA A 635 -1.53 -20.75 -0.26
CA ALA A 635 -1.28 -21.40 -1.56
C ALA A 635 -0.61 -22.77 -1.37
N VAL A 636 0.42 -22.82 -0.53
CA VAL A 636 1.11 -24.08 -0.19
C VAL A 636 0.17 -25.06 0.53
N MET A 637 -0.59 -24.54 1.51
CA MET A 637 -1.59 -25.35 2.22
C MET A 637 -2.58 -26.00 1.26
N LEU A 638 -3.11 -25.22 0.32
CA LEU A 638 -4.06 -25.71 -0.68
C LEU A 638 -3.43 -26.75 -1.61
N ASP A 639 -2.21 -26.50 -2.08
CA ASP A 639 -1.49 -27.48 -2.93
C ASP A 639 -1.27 -28.81 -2.23
N VAL A 640 -0.90 -28.79 -0.95
CA VAL A 640 -0.73 -30.00 -0.14
C VAL A 640 -2.07 -30.69 0.14
N LEU A 641 -3.14 -29.95 0.37
CA LEU A 641 -4.50 -30.52 0.56
C LEU A 641 -5.03 -31.15 -0.73
N GLU A 642 -4.80 -30.54 -1.88
CA GLU A 642 -5.24 -31.08 -3.19
C GLU A 642 -4.40 -32.28 -3.61
N HIS A 643 -3.11 -32.31 -3.25
CA HIS A 643 -2.16 -33.35 -3.63
C HIS A 643 -1.55 -34.01 -2.37
N PRO A 644 -2.36 -34.66 -1.51
CA PRO A 644 -1.91 -35.20 -0.22
C PRO A 644 -0.79 -36.23 -0.34
N GLN A 645 -0.60 -36.81 -1.54
CA GLN A 645 0.45 -37.76 -1.90
C GLN A 645 1.62 -37.13 -2.65
N GLY A 646 1.66 -35.78 -2.78
CA GLY A 646 2.67 -35.06 -3.56
C GLY A 646 4.11 -35.36 -3.13
N ALA A 647 5.08 -34.75 -3.84
CA ALA A 647 6.51 -35.05 -3.73
C ALA A 647 7.05 -34.99 -2.27
N GLU A 648 6.45 -34.19 -1.42
CA GLU A 648 6.85 -34.06 -0.01
C GLU A 648 6.11 -35.03 0.94
N ARG A 649 5.13 -35.80 0.45
CA ARG A 649 4.37 -36.85 1.20
C ARG A 649 3.92 -36.39 2.58
N ARG A 650 3.47 -35.18 2.72
CA ARG A 650 3.16 -34.53 4.01
C ARG A 650 2.10 -35.28 4.82
N PHE A 651 1.11 -35.91 4.15
CA PHE A 651 0.09 -36.74 4.79
C PHE A 651 0.48 -38.25 4.85
N GLY A 652 1.63 -38.64 4.30
CA GLY A 652 2.14 -40.01 4.27
C GLY A 652 2.27 -40.60 2.86
N GLU A 653 2.79 -41.79 2.75
CA GLU A 653 3.14 -42.47 1.49
C GLU A 653 1.97 -43.20 0.83
N ASP A 654 1.07 -43.75 1.64
CA ASP A 654 -0.08 -44.50 1.15
C ASP A 654 -1.18 -43.55 0.68
N PRO A 655 -1.62 -43.63 -0.60
CA PRO A 655 -2.57 -42.72 -1.18
C PRO A 655 -3.91 -42.64 -0.46
N GLN A 656 -4.46 -43.77 -0.04
CA GLN A 656 -5.78 -43.82 0.60
C GLN A 656 -5.72 -43.26 2.02
N GLN A 657 -4.65 -43.61 2.75
CA GLN A 657 -4.43 -43.05 4.08
C GLN A 657 -4.14 -41.55 4.05
N ALA A 658 -3.35 -41.07 3.07
CA ALA A 658 -3.08 -39.64 2.91
C ALA A 658 -4.38 -38.83 2.62
N ALA A 659 -5.23 -39.32 1.73
CA ALA A 659 -6.55 -38.74 1.46
C ALA A 659 -7.46 -38.76 2.71
N ALA A 660 -7.51 -39.87 3.41
CA ALA A 660 -8.33 -39.99 4.63
C ALA A 660 -7.86 -39.07 5.77
N LYS A 661 -6.53 -38.89 5.94
CA LYS A 661 -5.97 -37.90 6.89
C LYS A 661 -6.29 -36.48 6.51
N ARG A 662 -6.16 -36.10 5.23
CA ARG A 662 -6.57 -34.80 4.72
C ARG A 662 -8.04 -34.53 5.00
N ASP A 663 -8.92 -35.48 4.68
CA ASP A 663 -10.37 -35.33 4.88
C ASP A 663 -10.71 -35.18 6.36
N ALA A 664 -10.01 -35.90 7.23
CA ALA A 664 -10.16 -35.75 8.68
C ALA A 664 -9.75 -34.35 9.16
N VAL A 665 -8.69 -33.75 8.60
CA VAL A 665 -8.29 -32.37 8.90
C VAL A 665 -9.36 -31.38 8.44
N LEU A 666 -9.87 -31.53 7.22
CA LEU A 666 -10.93 -30.67 6.68
C LEU A 666 -12.19 -30.74 7.55
N LEU A 667 -12.69 -31.93 7.83
CA LEU A 667 -13.94 -32.11 8.58
C LEU A 667 -13.81 -31.69 10.05
N SER A 668 -12.69 -32.03 10.72
CA SER A 668 -12.50 -31.65 12.13
C SER A 668 -12.34 -30.14 12.30
N SER A 669 -11.58 -29.50 11.45
CA SER A 669 -11.41 -28.06 11.49
C SER A 669 -12.70 -27.30 11.12
N LEU A 670 -13.50 -27.83 10.20
CA LEU A 670 -14.80 -27.27 9.83
C LEU A 670 -15.82 -27.39 10.96
N ARG A 671 -15.84 -28.56 11.70
CA ARG A 671 -16.65 -28.70 12.92
C ARG A 671 -16.30 -27.63 13.94
N ASP A 672 -15.02 -27.40 14.18
CA ASP A 672 -14.55 -26.43 15.17
C ASP A 672 -14.93 -25.00 14.74
N ALA A 673 -14.82 -24.69 13.44
CA ALA A 673 -15.25 -23.41 12.86
C ALA A 673 -16.76 -23.19 12.98
N TRP A 674 -17.57 -24.22 12.73
CA TRP A 674 -19.01 -24.15 12.94
C TRP A 674 -19.38 -23.81 14.38
N ALA A 675 -18.75 -24.49 15.34
CA ALA A 675 -18.97 -24.23 16.77
C ALA A 675 -18.53 -22.79 17.15
N ASP A 676 -17.45 -22.29 16.58
CA ASP A 676 -16.99 -20.91 16.76
C ASP A 676 -17.98 -19.91 16.17
N MET A 677 -18.49 -20.16 14.99
CA MET A 677 -19.54 -19.30 14.37
C MET A 677 -20.83 -19.26 15.18
N VAL A 678 -21.29 -20.40 15.70
CA VAL A 678 -22.46 -20.46 16.61
C VAL A 678 -22.21 -19.58 17.84
N LYS A 679 -21.00 -19.59 18.39
CA LYS A 679 -20.63 -18.76 19.53
C LYS A 679 -20.58 -17.26 19.16
N ARG A 680 -20.10 -16.91 17.96
CA ARG A 680 -19.94 -15.53 17.50
C ARG A 680 -21.25 -14.87 17.07
N GLN A 681 -22.08 -15.59 16.32
CA GLN A 681 -23.27 -15.01 15.67
C GLN A 681 -24.55 -15.78 15.95
N GLY A 682 -24.54 -16.76 16.88
CA GLY A 682 -25.75 -17.51 17.27
C GLY A 682 -25.99 -18.77 16.42
N PRO A 683 -27.01 -19.56 16.78
CA PRO A 683 -27.23 -20.91 16.24
C PRO A 683 -27.85 -20.95 14.84
N ASP A 684 -28.48 -19.88 14.36
CA ASP A 684 -29.10 -19.84 13.03
C ASP A 684 -28.09 -19.38 11.97
N PRO A 685 -27.54 -20.28 11.11
CA PRO A 685 -26.56 -19.92 10.12
C PRO A 685 -27.10 -18.96 9.04
N ARG A 686 -28.41 -18.84 8.88
CA ARG A 686 -29.01 -17.88 7.93
C ARG A 686 -28.90 -16.43 8.39
N ALA A 687 -28.66 -16.22 9.68
CA ALA A 687 -28.43 -14.91 10.27
C ALA A 687 -26.95 -14.52 10.29
N TRP A 688 -26.03 -15.44 9.94
CA TRP A 688 -24.61 -15.13 9.89
C TRP A 688 -24.30 -14.16 8.77
N ASN A 689 -23.33 -13.29 9.01
CA ASN A 689 -23.05 -12.17 8.15
C ASN A 689 -21.55 -11.83 8.23
N TRP A 690 -20.85 -11.86 7.10
CA TRP A 690 -19.43 -11.55 7.05
C TRP A 690 -19.15 -10.12 7.50
N GLY A 691 -19.92 -9.14 7.03
CA GLY A 691 -19.79 -7.75 7.40
C GLY A 691 -20.14 -7.43 8.87
N ALA A 692 -20.71 -8.39 9.62
CA ALA A 692 -20.84 -8.25 11.07
C ALA A 692 -19.52 -8.50 11.82
N LEU A 693 -18.60 -9.22 11.20
CA LEU A 693 -17.24 -9.45 11.70
C LEU A 693 -16.24 -8.49 11.04
N HIS A 694 -16.38 -8.28 9.74
CA HIS A 694 -15.42 -7.60 8.89
C HIS A 694 -15.85 -6.17 8.56
N HIS A 695 -15.08 -5.19 9.01
CA HIS A 695 -15.42 -3.78 8.90
C HIS A 695 -14.28 -2.96 8.33
N ASN A 696 -14.60 -2.00 7.45
CA ASN A 696 -13.69 -0.93 7.05
C ASN A 696 -13.68 0.19 8.10
N LEU A 697 -12.51 0.53 8.60
CA LEU A 697 -12.30 1.65 9.52
C LEU A 697 -11.08 2.45 9.13
N ASN A 698 -11.28 3.70 8.73
CA ASN A 698 -10.21 4.65 8.54
C ASN A 698 -10.05 5.45 9.83
N ALA A 699 -9.16 4.99 10.69
CA ALA A 699 -8.93 5.61 11.99
C ALA A 699 -7.98 6.82 11.88
N HIS A 700 -8.33 7.89 12.60
CA HIS A 700 -7.44 9.04 12.73
C HIS A 700 -6.34 8.76 13.77
N PRO A 701 -5.09 9.25 13.60
CA PRO A 701 -4.01 9.03 14.55
C PRO A 701 -4.34 9.45 16.00
N PHE A 702 -5.23 10.44 16.18
CA PHE A 702 -5.66 10.95 17.48
C PHE A 702 -6.94 10.31 18.02
N ALA A 703 -7.51 9.31 17.35
CA ALA A 703 -8.77 8.70 17.79
C ALA A 703 -8.71 8.15 19.23
N ALA A 704 -7.53 7.72 19.68
CA ALA A 704 -7.35 7.18 21.04
C ALA A 704 -7.24 8.25 22.14
N ILE A 705 -6.98 9.51 21.79
CA ILE A 705 -6.70 10.60 22.74
C ILE A 705 -7.77 11.69 22.75
N VAL A 706 -8.93 11.43 22.19
CA VAL A 706 -10.06 12.33 22.13
C VAL A 706 -11.32 11.65 22.69
N ASP A 707 -12.34 12.44 23.06
CA ASP A 707 -13.63 11.91 23.48
C ASP A 707 -14.39 11.22 22.34
N ASP A 708 -15.50 10.55 22.67
CA ASP A 708 -16.27 9.77 21.72
C ASP A 708 -16.89 10.63 20.60
N THR A 709 -17.30 11.87 20.91
CA THR A 709 -17.86 12.81 19.93
C THR A 709 -16.83 13.20 18.90
N MET A 710 -15.64 13.59 19.35
CA MET A 710 -14.53 13.93 18.49
C MET A 710 -14.02 12.69 17.73
N ARG A 711 -13.95 11.52 18.38
CA ARG A 711 -13.57 10.27 17.71
C ARG A 711 -14.51 9.91 16.55
N ALA A 712 -15.81 10.07 16.74
CA ALA A 712 -16.81 9.87 15.68
C ALA A 712 -16.67 10.90 14.53
N LYS A 713 -16.21 12.11 14.85
CA LYS A 713 -15.91 13.14 13.85
C LYS A 713 -14.62 12.82 13.07
N LEU A 714 -13.60 12.28 13.73
CA LEU A 714 -12.29 11.99 13.15
C LEU A 714 -12.24 10.69 12.36
N ASN A 715 -12.85 9.63 12.88
CA ASN A 715 -12.85 8.33 12.22
C ASN A 715 -13.87 8.29 11.07
N VAL A 716 -13.58 7.49 10.04
CA VAL A 716 -14.52 7.16 8.97
C VAL A 716 -14.79 5.66 9.01
N GLY A 717 -16.04 5.28 9.34
CA GLY A 717 -16.42 3.93 9.70
C GLY A 717 -16.62 3.77 11.23
N PRO A 718 -16.72 2.53 11.77
CA PRO A 718 -16.66 1.26 11.05
C PRO A 718 -17.86 1.04 10.12
N THR A 719 -17.61 0.45 8.96
CA THR A 719 -18.63 0.11 7.96
C THR A 719 -18.47 -1.36 7.54
N PRO A 720 -19.55 -2.17 7.53
CA PRO A 720 -19.49 -3.54 7.02
C PRO A 720 -18.90 -3.59 5.62
N GLU A 721 -17.98 -4.52 5.38
CA GLU A 721 -17.28 -4.69 4.11
C GLU A 721 -17.25 -6.15 3.71
N GLY A 722 -17.23 -6.41 2.39
CA GLY A 722 -16.97 -7.71 1.80
C GLY A 722 -15.50 -7.90 1.40
N GLY A 723 -15.24 -8.96 0.62
CA GLY A 723 -13.89 -9.29 0.18
C GLY A 723 -13.05 -10.02 1.23
N SER A 724 -11.82 -10.29 0.88
CA SER A 724 -10.79 -10.88 1.75
C SER A 724 -9.40 -10.53 1.21
N ALA A 725 -8.34 -11.03 1.85
CA ALA A 725 -6.96 -10.87 1.36
C ALA A 725 -6.74 -11.46 -0.05
N TYR A 726 -7.63 -12.37 -0.50
CA TYR A 726 -7.46 -13.19 -1.71
C TYR A 726 -8.40 -12.81 -2.87
N THR A 727 -9.19 -11.77 -2.69
CA THR A 727 -10.10 -11.26 -3.74
C THR A 727 -9.50 -10.05 -4.46
N PRO A 728 -9.83 -9.77 -5.74
CA PRO A 728 -9.43 -8.53 -6.42
C PRO A 728 -9.79 -7.27 -5.62
N ASN A 729 -11.02 -7.15 -5.10
CA ASN A 729 -11.34 -6.19 -4.04
C ASN A 729 -10.67 -6.65 -2.75
N GLN A 730 -9.38 -6.39 -2.65
CA GLN A 730 -8.58 -6.87 -1.54
C GLN A 730 -9.02 -6.18 -0.23
N SER A 731 -9.22 -7.00 0.77
CA SER A 731 -9.77 -6.58 2.06
C SER A 731 -9.07 -7.39 3.16
N THR A 732 -7.77 -7.11 3.36
CA THR A 732 -6.96 -7.76 4.39
C THR A 732 -7.39 -7.27 5.77
N TYR A 733 -7.44 -8.19 6.71
CA TYR A 733 -7.93 -7.92 8.05
C TYR A 733 -7.00 -8.50 9.13
N ARG A 734 -7.15 -8.01 10.32
CA ARG A 734 -6.47 -8.52 11.51
C ARG A 734 -7.16 -9.80 11.99
N ALA A 735 -6.38 -10.88 12.18
CA ALA A 735 -6.91 -12.19 12.54
C ALA A 735 -7.69 -12.20 13.87
N SER A 736 -7.31 -11.34 14.83
CA SER A 736 -7.92 -11.31 16.16
C SER A 736 -9.38 -10.87 16.18
N ASP A 737 -9.81 -9.98 15.26
CA ASP A 737 -11.13 -9.34 15.28
C ASP A 737 -11.74 -9.09 13.89
N PHE A 738 -11.08 -9.51 12.83
CA PHE A 738 -11.47 -9.31 11.42
C PHE A 738 -11.61 -7.85 10.98
N LEU A 739 -11.12 -6.89 11.80
CA LEU A 739 -11.08 -5.50 11.39
C LEU A 739 -10.17 -5.35 10.16
N GLN A 740 -10.68 -4.74 9.11
CA GLN A 740 -9.92 -4.48 7.90
C GLN A 740 -8.76 -3.54 8.18
N THR A 741 -7.57 -3.93 7.81
CA THR A 741 -6.34 -3.18 8.07
C THR A 741 -5.77 -2.52 6.85
N ASN A 742 -5.95 -3.12 5.67
CA ASN A 742 -5.55 -2.52 4.40
C ASN A 742 -6.44 -2.98 3.23
N GLY A 743 -6.32 -2.25 2.11
CA GLY A 743 -7.01 -2.52 0.86
C GLY A 743 -6.86 -1.35 -0.11
N PRO A 744 -7.68 -1.26 -1.18
CA PRO A 744 -7.60 -0.20 -2.18
C PRO A 744 -7.74 1.20 -1.56
N SER A 745 -6.64 1.91 -1.38
CA SER A 745 -6.65 3.28 -0.88
C SER A 745 -7.06 4.31 -1.94
N PHE A 746 -6.88 3.94 -3.21
CA PHE A 746 -7.22 4.69 -4.40
C PHE A 746 -7.56 3.71 -5.51
N ARG A 747 -8.57 3.98 -6.32
CA ARG A 747 -8.90 3.22 -7.52
C ARG A 747 -8.96 4.15 -8.72
N THR A 748 -8.39 3.74 -9.84
CA THR A 748 -8.48 4.47 -11.09
C THR A 748 -8.58 3.54 -12.29
N VAL A 749 -9.36 3.99 -13.30
CA VAL A 749 -9.42 3.39 -14.64
C VAL A 749 -9.26 4.52 -15.66
N ILE A 750 -8.17 4.53 -16.39
CA ILE A 750 -7.78 5.58 -17.33
C ILE A 750 -8.07 5.16 -18.75
N ASP A 751 -8.86 5.95 -19.48
CA ASP A 751 -9.13 5.85 -20.92
C ASP A 751 -8.09 6.67 -21.67
N VAL A 752 -7.05 6.02 -22.17
CA VAL A 752 -5.86 6.66 -22.72
C VAL A 752 -6.16 7.39 -24.00
N GLY A 753 -6.06 8.72 -23.99
CA GLY A 753 -6.39 9.61 -25.11
C GLY A 753 -7.80 10.20 -25.09
N ASN A 754 -8.69 9.69 -24.21
CA ASN A 754 -9.97 10.34 -23.87
C ASN A 754 -10.03 10.60 -22.37
N TRP A 755 -9.16 11.48 -21.92
CA TRP A 755 -8.76 11.65 -20.54
C TRP A 755 -9.91 11.98 -19.59
N ASP A 756 -10.84 12.86 -19.99
CA ASP A 756 -12.03 13.21 -19.18
C ASP A 756 -13.01 12.03 -18.98
N ASN A 757 -12.87 10.93 -19.78
CA ASN A 757 -13.63 9.71 -19.59
C ASN A 757 -13.01 8.78 -18.52
N SER A 758 -11.85 9.12 -17.99
CA SER A 758 -11.21 8.35 -16.92
C SER A 758 -11.99 8.40 -15.62
N ARG A 759 -11.82 7.41 -14.77
CA ARG A 759 -12.56 7.23 -13.52
C ARG A 759 -11.61 7.11 -12.35
N ALA A 760 -11.99 7.67 -11.21
CA ALA A 760 -11.23 7.52 -9.97
C ALA A 760 -12.12 7.56 -8.73
N VAL A 761 -11.62 7.03 -7.63
CA VAL A 761 -12.13 7.24 -6.28
C VAL A 761 -11.02 7.11 -5.27
N ASN A 762 -10.95 8.01 -4.29
CA ASN A 762 -9.98 8.03 -3.21
C ASN A 762 -10.67 7.75 -1.86
N LEU A 763 -9.99 7.14 -0.91
CA LEU A 763 -10.53 6.80 0.40
C LEU A 763 -9.74 7.52 1.51
N PRO A 764 -10.42 8.16 2.49
CA PRO A 764 -11.85 8.43 2.57
C PRO A 764 -12.28 9.72 1.85
N GLY A 765 -11.36 10.59 1.49
CA GLY A 765 -11.55 11.88 0.83
C GLY A 765 -10.23 12.58 0.57
N GLN A 766 -10.28 13.80 0.07
CA GLN A 766 -9.10 14.58 -0.34
C GLN A 766 -8.54 15.45 0.81
N SER A 767 -9.38 15.92 1.73
CA SER A 767 -8.97 16.81 2.82
C SER A 767 -8.55 16.04 4.07
N GLY A 768 -7.60 16.58 4.83
CA GLY A 768 -7.23 16.16 6.18
C GLY A 768 -7.97 16.93 7.28
N ASP A 769 -8.72 17.97 6.94
CA ASP A 769 -9.52 18.75 7.88
C ASP A 769 -10.88 18.07 8.12
N PRO A 770 -11.18 17.60 9.34
CA PRO A 770 -12.46 16.94 9.65
C PRO A 770 -13.69 17.84 9.53
N ASP A 771 -13.51 19.16 9.39
CA ASP A 771 -14.57 20.13 9.13
C ASP A 771 -14.77 20.38 7.63
N SER A 772 -13.89 19.91 6.77
CA SER A 772 -14.03 20.00 5.33
C SER A 772 -15.10 19.04 4.79
N PRO A 773 -15.92 19.47 3.82
CA PRO A 773 -16.83 18.55 3.12
C PRO A 773 -16.09 17.41 2.44
N HIS A 774 -14.81 17.60 2.06
CA HIS A 774 -13.96 16.62 1.37
C HIS A 774 -13.12 15.73 2.29
N TYR A 775 -13.45 15.68 3.58
CA TYR A 775 -12.76 14.79 4.52
C TYR A 775 -13.15 13.32 4.34
N ARG A 776 -14.46 13.06 4.09
CA ARG A 776 -15.03 11.70 4.03
C ARG A 776 -16.07 11.50 2.91
N ASP A 777 -16.25 12.44 2.04
CA ASP A 777 -17.29 12.45 1.01
C ASP A 777 -17.14 11.34 -0.04
N LEU A 778 -15.90 10.85 -0.26
CA LEU A 778 -15.61 9.79 -1.22
C LEU A 778 -15.80 8.38 -0.63
N ALA A 779 -15.82 8.22 0.69
CA ALA A 779 -15.98 6.91 1.32
C ALA A 779 -17.28 6.19 0.93
N PRO A 780 -18.47 6.84 0.88
CA PRO A 780 -19.69 6.18 0.41
C PRO A 780 -19.65 5.73 -1.05
N MET A 781 -18.93 6.44 -1.91
CA MET A 781 -18.73 6.05 -3.31
C MET A 781 -17.81 4.84 -3.39
N TRP A 782 -16.70 4.88 -2.65
CA TRP A 782 -15.72 3.80 -2.59
C TRP A 782 -16.36 2.48 -2.12
N LEU A 783 -17.14 2.50 -1.02
CA LEU A 783 -17.85 1.34 -0.47
C LEU A 783 -18.85 0.72 -1.44
N LYS A 784 -19.46 1.54 -2.30
CA LYS A 784 -20.43 1.08 -3.32
C LYS A 784 -19.77 0.72 -4.66
N GLY A 785 -18.45 0.73 -4.75
CA GLY A 785 -17.73 0.51 -6.01
C GLY A 785 -18.01 1.57 -7.07
N GLN A 786 -18.37 2.80 -6.65
CA GLN A 786 -18.65 3.93 -7.53
C GLN A 786 -17.41 4.81 -7.71
N TYR A 787 -17.34 5.46 -8.85
CA TYR A 787 -16.21 6.30 -9.26
C TYR A 787 -16.73 7.64 -9.77
N PHE A 788 -15.91 8.68 -9.60
CA PHE A 788 -16.14 9.96 -10.25
C PHE A 788 -15.28 10.12 -11.51
N PRO A 789 -15.64 11.02 -12.47
CA PRO A 789 -14.79 11.30 -13.62
C PRO A 789 -13.52 12.04 -13.18
N LEU A 790 -12.34 11.51 -13.53
CA LEU A 790 -11.05 12.16 -13.30
C LEU A 790 -10.85 13.24 -14.36
N LEU A 791 -11.33 14.48 -14.08
CA LEU A 791 -11.37 15.57 -15.03
C LEU A 791 -9.98 16.11 -15.34
N TYR A 792 -9.71 16.33 -16.62
CA TYR A 792 -8.40 16.77 -17.10
C TYR A 792 -8.48 18.04 -17.97
N SER A 793 -9.40 18.10 -18.94
CA SER A 793 -9.50 19.26 -19.80
C SER A 793 -9.92 20.51 -19.00
N ARG A 794 -9.32 21.64 -19.31
CA ARG A 794 -9.64 22.92 -18.64
C ARG A 794 -11.16 23.19 -18.58
N ARG A 795 -11.86 22.93 -19.67
CA ARG A 795 -13.31 23.12 -19.75
C ARG A 795 -14.08 22.21 -18.79
N ALA A 796 -13.70 20.91 -18.71
CA ALA A 796 -14.36 19.98 -17.80
C ALA A 796 -14.09 20.36 -16.33
N VAL A 797 -12.86 20.70 -15.99
CA VAL A 797 -12.46 21.18 -14.67
C VAL A 797 -13.24 22.43 -14.26
N GLU A 798 -13.29 23.44 -15.11
CA GLU A 798 -14.02 24.69 -14.81
C GLU A 798 -15.52 24.47 -14.58
N SER A 799 -16.13 23.51 -15.30
CA SER A 799 -17.54 23.18 -15.14
C SER A 799 -17.85 22.47 -13.80
N ALA A 800 -16.85 21.87 -13.16
CA ALA A 800 -16.98 21.15 -11.90
C ALA A 800 -16.37 21.89 -10.70
N THR A 801 -15.74 23.05 -10.93
CA THR A 801 -15.05 23.81 -9.89
C THR A 801 -16.04 24.39 -8.88
N GLU A 802 -15.83 24.12 -7.59
CA GLU A 802 -16.60 24.70 -6.47
C GLU A 802 -15.84 25.81 -5.75
N MET A 803 -14.50 25.74 -5.73
CA MET A 803 -13.64 26.73 -5.09
C MET A 803 -12.46 27.09 -6.00
N ARG A 804 -12.12 28.39 -6.01
CA ARG A 804 -10.92 28.90 -6.67
C ARG A 804 -10.01 29.54 -5.64
N ILE A 805 -8.74 29.13 -5.62
CA ILE A 805 -7.69 29.78 -4.83
C ILE A 805 -6.71 30.39 -5.82
N ARG A 806 -6.49 31.69 -5.70
CA ARG A 806 -5.52 32.41 -6.50
C ARG A 806 -4.32 32.79 -5.63
N LEU A 807 -3.19 32.17 -5.90
CA LEU A 807 -1.93 32.54 -5.29
C LEU A 807 -1.32 33.70 -6.08
N VAL A 808 -0.90 34.76 -5.39
CA VAL A 808 -0.25 35.91 -6.01
C VAL A 808 1.11 36.15 -5.34
N PRO A 809 2.13 36.56 -6.10
CA PRO A 809 3.44 36.89 -5.55
C PRO A 809 3.36 38.03 -4.52
N ALA A 810 4.06 37.91 -3.39
CA ALA A 810 4.36 39.08 -2.56
C ALA A 810 5.37 39.99 -3.29
N HIS A 811 5.13 41.30 -3.24
CA HIS A 811 6.01 42.28 -3.83
C HIS A 811 7.24 42.53 -3.00
#